data_539a09375128562123c245e9c88e18cb
#
_entry.id   539a09375128562123c245e9c88e18cb
#
_cell.length_a   1.000
_cell.length_b   1.000
_cell.length_c   1.000
_cell.angle_alpha   90.00
_cell.angle_beta   90.00
_cell.angle_gamma   90.00
#
_symmetry.space_group_name_H-M   'P 1'
#
loop_
_entity.id
_entity.type
_entity.pdbx_description
1 polymer ?
#
loop_
_entity_poly.entity_id
_entity_poly.type
_entity_poly.pdbx_seq_one_letter_code
_entity_poly.pdbx_strand_id
1 'polypeptide(L)'
;MDEKIVQELLHVIEKQIESFEREKLLERSKNRNLGIIYTPNHVVDYIVSNILRLYFQEFFNSLNINQIDITSPEMLKKVIRNHKIKENLIIKIKSMKILDPSCGSGRFLISIAEKLYKIYQTLEPELSNFEIKKTIIQTNLYGIEIENSAIIISKLRLIKWLLSTNVKSFSFDNFNLKSLRLGNIYQIIEKMDLSFKIFNLDFLLEFNFNKFDIIIGNPPYVENKKIKDGDFKKKLTTRYKTAYRLFDLSILFIERALELLENNGFLSFLLPNKFLSADYGIKLRLLLLNECAIKEIINMSSLPIFQNTATYPITLSLKKTKPRKKEDIIIKIFNQMTELTEDNEAKTIKFNQHLINNLPSKVIPLSGNIELITYLYRNFNTFAETFKDLKIIYRPFGFLKYSKHFDNISDKPKSEKDLLLIGTGNVEKYHIKFKKRIRIAGKDIKISYFNYHHNFEHNWKDLSSEKLIFREIAKDLTCCYDPGVFSNITGLYFIKIPSVNTDQLFSILTILNSQFMNSIFKTLFSTLHMAGGYLRFNGSFIKRLPLPRKFPIFLSQLGKILQLLSQLKYDLDSYESESIKKTELEKFKCKYYNEITIFLNFFNKLSNSIVKLLFLDEFYLKSNLNYNKLRDLLDLKIETLKIPFKFVIPIFEVKNYKIFTLNELDSILSEINRFYNRLFNNKDLLIQLDNIIRSNLS
;
A
#
# COMPACT_ATOMS: atom_id res chain seq x y z
N MET A 1 -52.64 8.14 -19.19
CA MET A 1 -51.67 9.03 -19.71
C MET A 1 -50.55 8.34 -20.38
N ASP A 2 -50.12 9.00 -21.38
CA ASP A 2 -49.31 8.50 -22.44
C ASP A 2 -47.96 7.94 -21.97
N GLU A 3 -47.89 6.64 -21.95
CA GLU A 3 -46.66 5.87 -21.84
C GLU A 3 -45.58 6.46 -22.77
N LYS A 4 -46.02 7.03 -23.90
CA LYS A 4 -45.20 7.75 -24.86
C LYS A 4 -44.51 9.00 -24.26
N ILE A 5 -45.22 9.79 -23.45
CA ILE A 5 -44.67 11.00 -22.82
C ILE A 5 -43.58 10.64 -21.80
N VAL A 6 -43.82 9.59 -20.98
CA VAL A 6 -42.83 9.11 -20.02
C VAL A 6 -41.60 8.59 -20.75
N GLN A 7 -41.76 7.88 -21.87
CA GLN A 7 -40.65 7.36 -22.67
C GLN A 7 -39.80 8.48 -23.29
N GLU A 8 -40.46 9.53 -23.83
CA GLU A 8 -39.73 10.69 -24.37
C GLU A 8 -38.99 11.46 -23.29
N LEU A 9 -39.56 11.62 -22.09
CA LEU A 9 -38.88 12.23 -20.94
C LEU A 9 -37.68 11.42 -20.50
N LEU A 10 -37.82 10.12 -20.36
CA LEU A 10 -36.72 9.20 -20.01
C LEU A 10 -35.57 9.30 -21.03
N HIS A 11 -35.89 9.38 -22.32
CA HIS A 11 -34.89 9.52 -23.39
C HIS A 11 -34.14 10.85 -23.31
N VAL A 12 -34.84 11.97 -23.03
CA VAL A 12 -34.19 13.28 -22.84
C VAL A 12 -33.25 13.27 -21.63
N ILE A 13 -33.71 12.71 -20.49
CA ILE A 13 -32.91 12.59 -19.29
C ILE A 13 -31.65 11.73 -19.56
N GLU A 14 -31.79 10.64 -20.27
CA GLU A 14 -30.68 9.76 -20.62
C GLU A 14 -29.61 10.47 -21.45
N LYS A 15 -30.02 11.21 -22.49
CA LYS A 15 -29.10 12.02 -23.29
C LYS A 15 -28.33 13.05 -22.46
N GLN A 16 -28.98 13.69 -21.50
CA GLN A 16 -28.32 14.66 -20.62
C GLN A 16 -27.28 14.00 -19.73
N ILE A 17 -27.59 12.84 -19.16
CA ILE A 17 -26.67 12.05 -18.34
C ILE A 17 -25.45 11.61 -19.16
N GLU A 18 -25.68 11.06 -20.35
CA GLU A 18 -24.60 10.62 -21.24
C GLU A 18 -23.70 11.78 -21.70
N SER A 19 -24.31 12.93 -22.05
CA SER A 19 -23.56 14.12 -22.45
C SER A 19 -22.62 14.59 -21.33
N PHE A 20 -23.13 14.67 -20.11
CA PHE A 20 -22.33 15.02 -18.94
C PHE A 20 -21.19 14.03 -18.69
N GLU A 21 -21.47 12.73 -18.78
CA GLU A 21 -20.42 11.71 -18.55
C GLU A 21 -19.31 11.78 -19.61
N ARG A 22 -19.66 12.00 -20.88
CA ARG A 22 -18.67 12.20 -21.96
C ARG A 22 -17.83 13.45 -21.72
N GLU A 23 -18.44 14.57 -21.33
CA GLU A 23 -17.73 15.81 -21.01
C GLU A 23 -16.74 15.61 -19.87
N LYS A 24 -17.16 14.96 -18.78
CA LYS A 24 -16.29 14.66 -17.63
C LYS A 24 -15.15 13.71 -17.97
N LEU A 25 -15.36 12.75 -18.85
CA LEU A 25 -14.29 11.89 -19.36
C LEU A 25 -13.26 12.68 -20.17
N LEU A 26 -13.69 13.65 -20.97
CA LEU A 26 -12.82 14.55 -21.74
C LEU A 26 -12.06 15.52 -20.84
N GLU A 27 -12.69 16.13 -19.84
CA GLU A 27 -12.04 16.98 -18.85
C GLU A 27 -10.96 16.23 -18.08
N ARG A 28 -11.23 14.99 -17.69
CA ARG A 28 -10.25 14.11 -17.00
C ARG A 28 -9.04 13.83 -17.88
N SER A 29 -9.22 13.62 -19.17
CA SER A 29 -8.10 13.40 -20.09
C SER A 29 -7.18 14.61 -20.20
N LYS A 30 -7.75 15.82 -20.08
CA LYS A 30 -7.03 17.11 -20.15
C LYS A 30 -6.43 17.54 -18.80
N ASN A 31 -7.11 17.27 -17.67
CA ASN A 31 -6.74 17.72 -16.32
C ASN A 31 -6.69 16.58 -15.31
N ARG A 32 -5.59 15.83 -15.27
CA ARG A 32 -5.34 14.74 -14.30
C ARG A 32 -5.31 15.18 -12.82
N ASN A 33 -5.38 16.48 -12.55
CA ASN A 33 -5.20 17.06 -11.21
C ASN A 33 -6.52 17.27 -10.44
N LEU A 34 -7.67 17.12 -11.05
CA LEU A 34 -8.97 17.45 -10.44
C LEU A 34 -9.47 16.39 -9.43
N GLY A 35 -8.83 15.22 -9.33
CA GLY A 35 -9.22 14.18 -8.37
C GLY A 35 -10.62 13.57 -8.60
N ILE A 36 -11.33 13.97 -9.67
CA ILE A 36 -12.63 13.42 -10.03
C ILE A 36 -12.44 12.04 -10.65
N ILE A 37 -12.89 11.01 -9.96
CA ILE A 37 -12.76 9.61 -10.39
C ILE A 37 -14.14 8.96 -10.35
N TYR A 38 -14.66 8.59 -11.53
CA TYR A 38 -15.91 7.83 -11.60
C TYR A 38 -15.68 6.35 -11.25
N THR A 39 -16.47 5.87 -10.30
CA THR A 39 -16.45 4.47 -9.88
C THR A 39 -17.31 3.63 -10.82
N PRO A 40 -16.82 2.49 -11.35
CA PRO A 40 -17.62 1.57 -12.13
C PRO A 40 -18.83 1.04 -11.36
N ASN A 41 -19.97 0.85 -12.04
CA ASN A 41 -21.23 0.48 -11.38
C ASN A 41 -21.13 -0.82 -10.57
N HIS A 42 -20.51 -1.87 -11.10
CA HIS A 42 -20.35 -3.14 -10.39
C HIS A 42 -19.54 -3.00 -9.09
N VAL A 43 -18.56 -2.07 -9.05
CA VAL A 43 -17.81 -1.76 -7.81
C VAL A 43 -18.70 -1.02 -6.81
N VAL A 44 -19.49 -0.06 -7.28
CA VAL A 44 -20.49 0.65 -6.46
C VAL A 44 -21.49 -0.32 -5.87
N ASP A 45 -22.05 -1.22 -6.69
CA ASP A 45 -23.06 -2.20 -6.30
C ASP A 45 -22.53 -3.17 -5.24
N TYR A 46 -21.26 -3.59 -5.39
CA TYR A 46 -20.59 -4.42 -4.40
C TYR A 46 -20.43 -3.69 -3.06
N ILE A 47 -19.92 -2.45 -3.08
CA ILE A 47 -19.72 -1.63 -1.88
C ILE A 47 -21.05 -1.37 -1.15
N VAL A 48 -22.09 -1.02 -1.89
CA VAL A 48 -23.42 -0.76 -1.34
C VAL A 48 -24.02 -2.02 -0.72
N SER A 49 -23.97 -3.15 -1.43
CA SER A 49 -24.45 -4.44 -0.89
C SER A 49 -23.73 -4.82 0.38
N ASN A 50 -22.40 -4.67 0.38
CA ASN A 50 -21.56 -5.01 1.51
C ASN A 50 -21.86 -4.18 2.76
N ILE A 51 -21.99 -2.84 2.64
CA ILE A 51 -22.26 -1.99 3.80
C ILE A 51 -23.69 -2.22 4.35
N LEU A 52 -24.67 -2.45 3.50
CA LEU A 52 -26.02 -2.79 3.94
C LEU A 52 -26.02 -4.14 4.69
N ARG A 53 -25.31 -5.14 4.16
CA ARG A 53 -25.11 -6.42 4.84
C ARG A 53 -24.51 -6.25 6.22
N LEU A 54 -23.41 -5.48 6.35
CA LEU A 54 -22.74 -5.23 7.63
C LEU A 54 -23.65 -4.50 8.63
N TYR A 55 -24.37 -3.47 8.17
CA TYR A 55 -25.26 -2.68 9.00
C TYR A 55 -26.44 -3.51 9.55
N PHE A 56 -27.13 -4.25 8.67
CA PHE A 56 -28.27 -5.07 9.07
C PHE A 56 -27.87 -6.36 9.79
N GLN A 57 -26.67 -6.90 9.55
CA GLN A 57 -26.16 -8.02 10.34
C GLN A 57 -26.08 -7.66 11.84
N GLU A 58 -25.68 -6.44 12.17
CA GLU A 58 -25.71 -5.97 13.56
C GLU A 58 -27.14 -5.88 14.14
N PHE A 59 -28.09 -5.45 13.32
CA PHE A 59 -29.50 -5.45 13.70
C PHE A 59 -30.00 -6.88 13.97
N PHE A 60 -29.76 -7.81 13.08
CA PHE A 60 -30.15 -9.21 13.25
C PHE A 60 -29.44 -9.90 14.41
N ASN A 61 -28.16 -9.62 14.62
CA ASN A 61 -27.40 -10.15 15.76
C ASN A 61 -28.00 -9.68 17.09
N SER A 62 -28.53 -8.44 17.17
CA SER A 62 -29.23 -7.95 18.37
C SER A 62 -30.52 -8.70 18.69
N LEU A 63 -31.07 -9.40 17.70
CA LEU A 63 -32.26 -10.28 17.79
C LEU A 63 -31.89 -11.77 17.91
N ASN A 64 -30.59 -12.09 18.09
CA ASN A 64 -30.05 -13.46 18.10
C ASN A 64 -30.28 -14.23 16.78
N ILE A 65 -30.35 -13.52 15.65
CA ILE A 65 -30.48 -14.11 14.33
C ILE A 65 -29.14 -13.95 13.61
N ASN A 66 -28.47 -15.06 13.34
CA ASN A 66 -27.16 -15.06 12.70
C ASN A 66 -27.25 -15.30 11.19
N GLN A 67 -26.29 -14.78 10.45
CA GLN A 67 -26.06 -15.04 9.02
C GLN A 67 -27.23 -14.69 8.10
N ILE A 68 -27.87 -13.53 8.29
CA ILE A 68 -28.88 -13.02 7.37
C ILE A 68 -28.27 -12.00 6.42
N ASP A 69 -28.35 -12.28 5.13
CA ASP A 69 -28.13 -11.28 4.09
C ASP A 69 -29.45 -10.60 3.73
N ILE A 70 -29.58 -9.34 4.16
CA ILE A 70 -30.78 -8.52 3.87
C ILE A 70 -30.96 -8.25 2.38
N THR A 71 -29.88 -8.32 1.59
CA THR A 71 -29.94 -8.10 0.14
C THR A 71 -30.44 -9.34 -0.61
N SER A 72 -30.54 -10.49 0.06
CA SER A 72 -31.14 -11.73 -0.46
C SER A 72 -32.65 -11.76 -0.19
N PRO A 73 -33.50 -11.65 -1.22
CA PRO A 73 -34.96 -11.71 -1.05
C PRO A 73 -35.46 -13.02 -0.39
N GLU A 74 -34.76 -14.11 -0.65
CA GLU A 74 -35.12 -15.42 -0.09
C GLU A 74 -34.85 -15.48 1.41
N MET A 75 -33.69 -15.00 1.86
CA MET A 75 -33.34 -14.95 3.28
C MET A 75 -34.25 -13.96 4.01
N LEU A 76 -34.50 -12.79 3.41
CA LEU A 76 -35.39 -11.78 3.97
C LEU A 76 -36.82 -12.33 4.15
N LYS A 77 -37.42 -13.01 3.14
CA LYS A 77 -38.74 -13.65 3.24
C LYS A 77 -38.85 -14.67 4.38
N LYS A 78 -37.78 -15.40 4.68
CA LYS A 78 -37.77 -16.34 5.80
C LYS A 78 -37.87 -15.63 7.15
N VAL A 79 -37.13 -14.54 7.32
CA VAL A 79 -37.03 -13.78 8.58
C VAL A 79 -38.29 -12.99 8.88
N ILE A 80 -38.92 -12.38 7.85
CA ILE A 80 -40.13 -11.55 8.03
C ILE A 80 -41.42 -12.36 8.29
N ARG A 81 -41.37 -13.70 8.29
CA ARG A 81 -42.48 -14.55 8.78
C ARG A 81 -42.80 -14.22 10.25
N ASN A 82 -41.80 -13.76 10.99
CA ASN A 82 -42.01 -13.20 12.34
C ASN A 82 -42.47 -11.74 12.19
N HIS A 83 -43.72 -11.48 12.55
CA HIS A 83 -44.38 -10.17 12.42
C HIS A 83 -43.65 -9.07 13.17
N LYS A 84 -43.21 -9.33 14.40
CA LYS A 84 -42.45 -8.38 15.23
C LYS A 84 -41.11 -7.99 14.60
N ILE A 85 -40.42 -8.94 13.98
CA ILE A 85 -39.16 -8.66 13.28
C ILE A 85 -39.43 -7.81 12.03
N LYS A 86 -40.49 -8.14 11.27
CA LYS A 86 -40.93 -7.38 10.11
C LYS A 86 -41.22 -5.91 10.47
N GLU A 87 -42.01 -5.66 11.51
CA GLU A 87 -42.34 -4.31 12.00
C GLU A 87 -41.09 -3.52 12.39
N ASN A 88 -40.24 -4.10 13.25
CA ASN A 88 -38.99 -3.47 13.68
C ASN A 88 -38.08 -3.12 12.48
N LEU A 89 -38.01 -4.00 11.48
CA LEU A 89 -37.23 -3.77 10.28
C LEU A 89 -37.79 -2.63 9.41
N ILE A 90 -39.12 -2.57 9.24
CA ILE A 90 -39.80 -1.47 8.53
C ILE A 90 -39.50 -0.13 9.22
N ILE A 91 -39.66 -0.05 10.55
CA ILE A 91 -39.37 1.16 11.33
C ILE A 91 -37.90 1.57 11.12
N LYS A 92 -36.99 0.60 11.22
CA LYS A 92 -35.56 0.83 11.06
C LYS A 92 -35.19 1.37 9.68
N ILE A 93 -35.75 0.79 8.62
CA ILE A 93 -35.47 1.23 7.25
C ILE A 93 -36.10 2.60 6.97
N LYS A 94 -37.36 2.86 7.42
CA LYS A 94 -38.02 4.15 7.22
C LYS A 94 -37.31 5.32 7.92
N SER A 95 -36.68 5.07 9.06
CA SER A 95 -35.92 6.09 9.80
C SER A 95 -34.47 6.25 9.34
N MET A 96 -33.93 5.29 8.57
CA MET A 96 -32.52 5.23 8.19
C MET A 96 -32.12 6.38 7.23
N LYS A 97 -31.03 7.08 7.58
CA LYS A 97 -30.46 8.17 6.77
C LYS A 97 -29.10 7.75 6.22
N ILE A 98 -28.95 7.78 4.90
CA ILE A 98 -27.73 7.41 4.21
C ILE A 98 -27.17 8.62 3.46
N LEU A 99 -25.91 8.98 3.74
CA LEU A 99 -25.23 10.11 3.13
C LEU A 99 -24.12 9.64 2.18
N ASP A 100 -24.11 10.21 0.96
CA ASP A 100 -22.90 10.26 0.12
C ASP A 100 -22.35 11.69 0.15
N PRO A 101 -21.18 11.93 0.80
CA PRO A 101 -20.63 13.27 1.01
C PRO A 101 -19.89 13.85 -0.20
N SER A 102 -19.82 13.13 -1.31
CA SER A 102 -19.21 13.52 -2.59
C SER A 102 -19.92 12.81 -3.72
N CYS A 103 -21.24 13.00 -3.80
CA CYS A 103 -22.13 12.13 -4.56
C CYS A 103 -21.93 12.22 -6.10
N GLY A 104 -21.26 13.24 -6.59
CA GLY A 104 -21.01 13.44 -8.01
C GLY A 104 -22.29 13.34 -8.82
N SER A 105 -22.30 12.50 -9.84
CA SER A 105 -23.49 12.22 -10.67
C SER A 105 -24.49 11.22 -10.04
N GLY A 106 -24.36 10.87 -8.76
CA GLY A 106 -25.33 10.09 -8.00
C GLY A 106 -25.28 8.57 -8.17
N ARG A 107 -24.14 7.99 -8.55
CA ARG A 107 -24.02 6.53 -8.76
C ARG A 107 -24.23 5.72 -7.48
N PHE A 108 -23.64 6.13 -6.36
CA PHE A 108 -23.89 5.49 -5.07
C PHE A 108 -25.35 5.67 -4.64
N LEU A 109 -25.94 6.87 -4.81
CA LEU A 109 -27.32 7.12 -4.45
C LEU A 109 -28.31 6.22 -5.22
N ILE A 110 -28.08 5.99 -6.51
CA ILE A 110 -28.90 5.07 -7.32
C ILE A 110 -28.75 3.64 -6.87
N SER A 111 -27.53 3.16 -6.65
CA SER A 111 -27.31 1.79 -6.19
C SER A 111 -27.95 1.53 -4.83
N ILE A 112 -27.85 2.50 -3.89
CA ILE A 112 -28.54 2.44 -2.62
C ILE A 112 -30.06 2.37 -2.82
N ALA A 113 -30.60 3.25 -3.67
CA ALA A 113 -32.02 3.29 -3.97
C ALA A 113 -32.54 1.94 -4.49
N GLU A 114 -31.82 1.33 -5.43
CA GLU A 114 -32.18 0.02 -6.01
C GLU A 114 -32.16 -1.11 -4.97
N LYS A 115 -31.17 -1.13 -4.08
CA LYS A 115 -31.10 -2.14 -3.02
C LYS A 115 -32.21 -1.95 -1.99
N LEU A 116 -32.45 -0.72 -1.53
CA LEU A 116 -33.52 -0.43 -0.60
C LEU A 116 -34.89 -0.74 -1.21
N TYR A 117 -35.10 -0.42 -2.49
CA TYR A 117 -36.35 -0.72 -3.19
C TYR A 117 -36.69 -2.22 -3.15
N LYS A 118 -35.73 -3.11 -3.43
CA LYS A 118 -35.93 -4.56 -3.34
C LYS A 118 -36.31 -5.01 -1.93
N ILE A 119 -35.71 -4.40 -0.92
CA ILE A 119 -36.01 -4.69 0.49
C ILE A 119 -37.44 -4.20 0.81
N TYR A 120 -37.79 -2.98 0.47
CA TYR A 120 -39.15 -2.44 0.67
C TYR A 120 -40.24 -3.26 -0.03
N GLN A 121 -40.03 -3.66 -1.30
CA GLN A 121 -40.98 -4.52 -2.03
C GLN A 121 -41.23 -5.85 -1.30
N THR A 122 -40.21 -6.38 -0.62
CA THR A 122 -40.36 -7.63 0.15
C THR A 122 -41.10 -7.39 1.46
N LEU A 123 -40.87 -6.26 2.11
CA LEU A 123 -41.47 -5.89 3.40
C LEU A 123 -42.90 -5.39 3.30
N GLU A 124 -43.18 -4.54 2.36
CA GLU A 124 -44.47 -3.84 2.15
C GLU A 124 -44.96 -4.02 0.71
N PRO A 125 -45.33 -5.26 0.31
CA PRO A 125 -45.74 -5.58 -1.07
C PRO A 125 -47.06 -4.91 -1.49
N GLU A 126 -47.82 -4.39 -0.54
CA GLU A 126 -49.07 -3.66 -0.76
C GLU A 126 -48.84 -2.21 -1.26
N LEU A 127 -47.69 -1.62 -1.02
CA LEU A 127 -47.36 -0.29 -1.51
C LEU A 127 -47.05 -0.29 -3.00
N SER A 128 -47.49 0.78 -3.68
CA SER A 128 -47.13 0.95 -5.08
C SER A 128 -45.61 1.16 -5.27
N ASN A 129 -45.09 0.71 -6.40
CA ASN A 129 -43.68 0.89 -6.72
C ASN A 129 -43.27 2.38 -6.71
N PHE A 130 -44.19 3.26 -7.11
CA PHE A 130 -43.95 4.70 -7.10
C PHE A 130 -43.83 5.24 -5.67
N GLU A 131 -44.73 4.88 -4.77
CA GLU A 131 -44.70 5.30 -3.36
C GLU A 131 -43.44 4.82 -2.65
N ILE A 132 -43.03 3.56 -2.86
CA ILE A 132 -41.77 3.02 -2.30
C ILE A 132 -40.59 3.85 -2.78
N LYS A 133 -40.48 4.09 -4.11
CA LYS A 133 -39.37 4.85 -4.68
C LYS A 133 -39.37 6.32 -4.22
N LYS A 134 -40.50 6.96 -4.17
CA LYS A 134 -40.67 8.32 -3.66
C LYS A 134 -40.21 8.41 -2.18
N THR A 135 -40.65 7.48 -1.35
CA THR A 135 -40.26 7.39 0.05
C THR A 135 -38.74 7.28 0.19
N ILE A 136 -38.09 6.39 -0.55
CA ILE A 136 -36.63 6.21 -0.52
C ILE A 136 -35.90 7.52 -0.84
N ILE A 137 -36.30 8.20 -1.92
CA ILE A 137 -35.71 9.49 -2.33
C ILE A 137 -35.83 10.54 -1.25
N GLN A 138 -37.05 10.67 -0.66
CA GLN A 138 -37.33 11.75 0.28
C GLN A 138 -36.87 11.50 1.69
N THR A 139 -36.71 10.24 2.13
CA THR A 139 -36.39 9.92 3.52
C THR A 139 -34.99 9.38 3.74
N ASN A 140 -34.53 8.48 2.87
CA ASN A 140 -33.31 7.73 3.10
C ASN A 140 -32.05 8.34 2.48
N LEU A 141 -32.17 9.02 1.30
CA LEU A 141 -31.03 9.44 0.51
C LEU A 141 -30.64 10.89 0.79
N TYR A 142 -29.35 11.08 1.11
CA TYR A 142 -28.70 12.39 1.26
C TYR A 142 -27.46 12.44 0.40
N GLY A 143 -27.23 13.57 -0.27
CA GLY A 143 -26.04 13.79 -1.09
C GLY A 143 -25.45 15.18 -0.86
N ILE A 144 -24.13 15.28 -0.92
CA ILE A 144 -23.40 16.55 -0.95
C ILE A 144 -22.49 16.54 -2.14
N GLU A 145 -22.44 17.65 -2.85
CA GLU A 145 -21.56 17.83 -3.99
C GLU A 145 -21.22 19.32 -4.15
N ILE A 146 -19.98 19.64 -4.48
CA ILE A 146 -19.53 21.01 -4.70
C ILE A 146 -19.87 21.50 -6.11
N GLU A 147 -20.00 20.59 -7.08
CA GLU A 147 -20.25 20.88 -8.46
C GLU A 147 -21.77 20.85 -8.78
N ASN A 148 -22.35 22.03 -9.08
CA ASN A 148 -23.79 22.14 -9.33
C ASN A 148 -24.27 21.31 -10.53
N SER A 149 -23.46 21.21 -11.60
CA SER A 149 -23.79 20.37 -12.75
C SER A 149 -23.95 18.89 -12.39
N ALA A 150 -23.09 18.38 -11.52
CA ALA A 150 -23.16 17.01 -11.04
C ALA A 150 -24.42 16.76 -10.17
N ILE A 151 -24.81 17.73 -9.34
CA ILE A 151 -26.06 17.66 -8.55
C ILE A 151 -27.27 17.52 -9.45
N ILE A 152 -27.34 18.31 -10.52
CA ILE A 152 -28.44 18.24 -11.50
C ILE A 152 -28.54 16.82 -12.10
N ILE A 153 -27.40 16.27 -12.52
CA ILE A 153 -27.35 14.90 -13.08
C ILE A 153 -27.73 13.85 -12.02
N SER A 154 -27.33 14.02 -10.77
CA SER A 154 -27.70 13.14 -9.67
C SER A 154 -29.23 13.12 -9.47
N LYS A 155 -29.86 14.28 -9.45
CA LYS A 155 -31.33 14.40 -9.37
C LYS A 155 -32.03 13.80 -10.61
N LEU A 156 -31.49 14.02 -11.81
CA LEU A 156 -32.03 13.42 -13.06
C LEU A 156 -31.96 11.89 -13.03
N ARG A 157 -30.91 11.31 -12.50
CA ARG A 157 -30.81 9.83 -12.33
C ARG A 157 -31.91 9.31 -11.40
N LEU A 158 -32.13 9.97 -10.27
CA LEU A 158 -33.17 9.57 -9.33
C LEU A 158 -34.59 9.72 -9.95
N ILE A 159 -34.82 10.76 -10.73
CA ILE A 159 -36.10 10.95 -11.49
C ILE A 159 -36.24 9.83 -12.53
N LYS A 160 -35.21 9.56 -13.33
CA LYS A 160 -35.21 8.45 -14.30
C LYS A 160 -35.57 7.13 -13.62
N TRP A 161 -34.96 6.84 -12.49
CA TRP A 161 -35.22 5.64 -11.71
C TRP A 161 -36.63 5.60 -11.14
N LEU A 162 -37.17 6.72 -10.64
CA LEU A 162 -38.56 6.82 -10.16
C LEU A 162 -39.56 6.50 -11.27
N LEU A 163 -39.34 7.07 -12.45
CA LEU A 163 -40.26 6.95 -13.62
C LEU A 163 -40.12 5.62 -14.38
N SER A 164 -39.09 4.83 -14.12
CA SER A 164 -38.86 3.53 -14.78
C SER A 164 -39.90 2.45 -14.43
N THR A 165 -40.80 2.72 -13.51
CA THR A 165 -41.95 1.86 -13.16
C THR A 165 -43.23 2.41 -13.75
N ASN A 166 -44.20 1.53 -14.19
CA ASN A 166 -45.49 1.93 -14.74
C ASN A 166 -46.19 2.95 -13.83
N VAL A 167 -46.13 4.22 -14.20
CA VAL A 167 -46.73 5.34 -13.46
C VAL A 167 -48.13 5.54 -14.02
N LYS A 168 -49.12 4.70 -13.63
CA LYS A 168 -50.53 4.84 -14.06
C LYS A 168 -51.28 6.03 -13.44
N SER A 169 -50.68 6.70 -12.44
CA SER A 169 -51.41 7.69 -11.60
C SER A 169 -50.99 9.14 -11.79
N PHE A 170 -50.15 9.47 -12.76
CA PHE A 170 -49.70 10.85 -12.96
C PHE A 170 -50.29 11.44 -14.26
N SER A 171 -50.98 12.58 -14.16
CA SER A 171 -51.43 13.37 -15.33
C SER A 171 -50.34 14.43 -15.63
N PHE A 172 -49.72 14.33 -16.77
CA PHE A 172 -48.80 15.35 -17.30
C PHE A 172 -49.51 16.28 -18.29
N ASP A 173 -50.81 16.43 -18.15
CA ASP A 173 -51.60 17.33 -18.97
C ASP A 173 -50.99 18.74 -18.94
N ASN A 174 -50.66 19.29 -20.11
CA ASN A 174 -50.03 20.60 -20.33
C ASN A 174 -48.47 20.64 -20.33
N PHE A 175 -47.75 19.53 -20.51
CA PHE A 175 -46.32 19.60 -20.79
C PHE A 175 -46.01 19.64 -22.28
N ASN A 176 -45.35 20.72 -22.73
CA ASN A 176 -44.81 20.79 -24.09
C ASN A 176 -43.43 20.12 -24.14
N LEU A 177 -43.41 18.82 -24.51
CA LEU A 177 -42.22 17.98 -24.54
C LEU A 177 -41.18 18.41 -25.58
N LYS A 178 -41.59 19.15 -26.64
CA LYS A 178 -40.69 19.64 -27.69
C LYS A 178 -39.68 20.70 -27.19
N SER A 179 -39.94 21.29 -26.02
CA SER A 179 -39.08 22.32 -25.40
C SER A 179 -38.50 21.93 -24.03
N LEU A 180 -38.31 20.64 -23.76
CA LEU A 180 -37.71 20.17 -22.51
C LEU A 180 -36.27 20.66 -22.36
N ARG A 181 -36.14 21.87 -21.79
CA ARG A 181 -34.89 22.42 -21.24
C ARG A 181 -34.80 22.05 -19.77
N LEU A 182 -33.59 22.09 -19.20
CA LEU A 182 -33.34 21.85 -17.77
C LEU A 182 -34.33 22.57 -16.83
N GLY A 183 -34.81 23.77 -17.19
CA GLY A 183 -35.83 24.52 -16.43
C GLY A 183 -37.17 23.80 -16.27
N ASN A 184 -37.56 22.96 -17.23
CA ASN A 184 -38.87 22.26 -17.19
C ASN A 184 -38.80 21.02 -16.27
N ILE A 185 -37.61 20.52 -15.95
CA ILE A 185 -37.42 19.41 -15.01
C ILE A 185 -37.79 19.84 -13.58
N TYR A 186 -37.51 21.08 -13.22
CA TYR A 186 -37.95 21.62 -11.92
C TYR A 186 -39.46 21.67 -11.78
N GLN A 187 -40.19 21.98 -12.86
CA GLN A 187 -41.67 21.95 -12.86
C GLN A 187 -42.22 20.53 -12.70
N ILE A 188 -41.52 19.53 -13.25
CA ILE A 188 -41.87 18.12 -13.06
C ILE A 188 -41.66 17.72 -11.61
N ILE A 189 -40.52 18.09 -11.00
CA ILE A 189 -40.20 17.85 -9.59
C ILE A 189 -41.29 18.45 -8.69
N GLU A 190 -41.68 19.69 -8.95
CA GLU A 190 -42.67 20.42 -8.18
C GLU A 190 -44.04 19.72 -8.27
N LYS A 191 -44.47 19.30 -9.46
CA LYS A 191 -45.74 18.57 -9.66
C LYS A 191 -45.75 17.16 -9.04
N MET A 192 -44.57 16.53 -8.92
CA MET A 192 -44.41 15.22 -8.25
C MET A 192 -44.35 15.35 -6.72
N ASP A 193 -44.32 16.57 -6.18
CA ASP A 193 -44.10 16.83 -4.77
C ASP A 193 -42.84 16.07 -4.27
N LEU A 194 -41.76 16.21 -5.03
CA LEU A 194 -40.49 15.53 -4.78
C LEU A 194 -39.49 16.47 -4.13
N SER A 195 -39.03 16.12 -2.97
CA SER A 195 -37.92 16.82 -2.28
C SER A 195 -36.66 15.97 -2.29
N PHE A 196 -35.60 16.54 -2.84
CA PHE A 196 -34.25 15.90 -2.83
C PHE A 196 -33.38 16.50 -1.74
N LYS A 197 -32.79 15.64 -0.93
CA LYS A 197 -31.81 16.05 0.09
C LYS A 197 -30.39 15.99 -0.47
N ILE A 198 -30.18 16.63 -1.62
CA ILE A 198 -28.89 16.74 -2.32
C ILE A 198 -28.50 18.22 -2.33
N PHE A 199 -27.36 18.53 -1.69
CA PHE A 199 -26.97 19.89 -1.37
C PHE A 199 -25.70 20.30 -2.10
N ASN A 200 -25.64 21.56 -2.57
CA ASN A 200 -24.46 22.16 -3.15
C ASN A 200 -23.63 22.84 -2.06
N LEU A 201 -22.73 22.11 -1.44
CA LEU A 201 -21.94 22.55 -0.28
C LEU A 201 -20.55 21.92 -0.28
N ASP A 202 -19.59 22.58 0.36
CA ASP A 202 -18.31 21.98 0.71
C ASP A 202 -18.47 21.12 1.97
N PHE A 203 -18.36 19.80 1.81
CA PHE A 203 -18.51 18.85 2.90
C PHE A 203 -17.51 19.08 4.05
N LEU A 204 -16.30 19.52 3.74
CA LEU A 204 -15.26 19.71 4.74
C LEU A 204 -15.45 21.01 5.55
N LEU A 205 -16.02 22.05 4.97
CA LEU A 205 -16.08 23.37 5.59
C LEU A 205 -17.48 23.85 5.99
N GLU A 206 -18.48 23.58 5.15
CA GLU A 206 -19.76 24.29 5.22
C GLU A 206 -20.92 23.43 5.72
N PHE A 207 -20.77 22.10 5.62
CA PHE A 207 -21.87 21.19 5.94
C PHE A 207 -22.10 21.01 7.44
N ASN A 208 -23.28 21.35 7.92
CA ASN A 208 -23.66 21.21 9.32
C ASN A 208 -25.08 20.63 9.44
N PHE A 209 -25.18 19.31 9.59
CA PHE A 209 -26.45 18.56 9.65
C PHE A 209 -26.52 17.59 10.82
N ASN A 210 -27.72 17.01 11.00
CA ASN A 210 -27.97 15.90 11.91
C ASN A 210 -27.13 14.67 11.53
N LYS A 211 -27.08 13.72 12.42
CA LYS A 211 -26.32 12.48 12.25
C LYS A 211 -26.94 11.55 11.22
N PHE A 212 -26.11 10.64 10.70
CA PHE A 212 -26.47 9.64 9.69
C PHE A 212 -26.20 8.22 10.21
N ASP A 213 -27.05 7.27 9.82
CA ASP A 213 -26.85 5.84 10.13
C ASP A 213 -25.73 5.24 9.29
N ILE A 214 -25.66 5.61 8.01
CA ILE A 214 -24.65 5.15 7.07
C ILE A 214 -24.09 6.35 6.30
N ILE A 215 -22.75 6.40 6.17
CA ILE A 215 -22.07 7.31 5.26
C ILE A 215 -21.25 6.46 4.29
N ILE A 216 -21.45 6.67 3.00
CA ILE A 216 -20.86 5.85 1.94
C ILE A 216 -20.51 6.72 0.73
N GLY A 217 -19.41 6.40 0.05
CA GLY A 217 -19.04 7.13 -1.17
C GLY A 217 -17.60 6.94 -1.60
N ASN A 218 -17.20 7.77 -2.57
CA ASN A 218 -15.84 7.84 -3.08
C ASN A 218 -15.30 9.27 -2.93
N PRO A 219 -14.66 9.62 -1.78
CA PRO A 219 -14.11 10.95 -1.55
C PRO A 219 -13.06 11.35 -2.58
N PRO A 220 -12.82 12.66 -2.82
CA PRO A 220 -11.81 13.11 -3.75
C PRO A 220 -10.39 12.79 -3.29
N TYR A 221 -9.53 12.27 -4.23
CA TYR A 221 -8.12 11.92 -3.97
C TYR A 221 -7.19 13.07 -4.36
N VAL A 222 -7.03 14.05 -3.50
CA VAL A 222 -6.21 15.25 -3.75
C VAL A 222 -5.13 15.37 -2.69
N GLU A 223 -3.87 15.16 -3.11
CA GLU A 223 -2.72 15.39 -2.22
C GLU A 223 -2.59 16.89 -1.86
N ASN A 224 -2.25 17.19 -0.63
CA ASN A 224 -2.18 18.57 -0.11
C ASN A 224 -1.23 19.48 -0.90
N LYS A 225 -0.19 18.92 -1.54
CA LYS A 225 0.73 19.68 -2.40
C LYS A 225 0.07 20.22 -3.69
N LYS A 226 -1.07 19.63 -4.10
CA LYS A 226 -1.85 20.05 -5.26
C LYS A 226 -2.88 21.12 -4.93
N ILE A 227 -3.16 21.34 -3.65
CA ILE A 227 -4.03 22.41 -3.16
C ILE A 227 -3.28 23.72 -3.31
N LYS A 228 -3.70 24.54 -4.28
CA LYS A 228 -3.06 25.84 -4.59
C LYS A 228 -3.54 26.95 -3.68
N ASP A 229 -4.80 26.89 -3.22
CA ASP A 229 -5.41 27.86 -2.33
C ASP A 229 -4.83 27.70 -0.91
N GLY A 230 -4.06 28.71 -0.49
CA GLY A 230 -3.39 28.76 0.81
C GLY A 230 -4.36 28.93 1.98
N ASP A 231 -5.43 29.71 1.79
CA ASP A 231 -6.43 29.97 2.83
C ASP A 231 -7.31 28.73 3.06
N PHE A 232 -7.72 28.07 1.99
CA PHE A 232 -8.41 26.78 2.08
C PHE A 232 -7.56 25.75 2.84
N LYS A 233 -6.30 25.63 2.47
CA LYS A 233 -5.37 24.73 3.15
C LYS A 233 -5.18 25.04 4.63
N LYS A 234 -5.10 26.33 4.98
CA LYS A 234 -5.01 26.79 6.36
C LYS A 234 -6.27 26.42 7.16
N LYS A 235 -7.46 26.65 6.60
CA LYS A 235 -8.73 26.25 7.20
C LYS A 235 -8.77 24.73 7.49
N LEU A 236 -8.36 23.88 6.53
CA LEU A 236 -8.30 22.44 6.70
C LEU A 236 -7.34 22.02 7.82
N THR A 237 -6.14 22.58 7.85
CA THR A 237 -5.12 22.22 8.86
C THR A 237 -5.47 22.70 10.26
N THR A 238 -6.26 23.77 10.38
CA THR A 238 -6.77 24.26 11.67
C THR A 238 -7.94 23.40 12.18
N ARG A 239 -8.82 22.95 11.28
CA ARG A 239 -10.04 22.23 11.64
C ARG A 239 -9.80 20.75 11.94
N TYR A 240 -8.97 20.07 11.12
CA TYR A 240 -8.83 18.62 11.15
C TYR A 240 -7.55 18.15 11.81
N LYS A 241 -7.64 17.28 12.80
CA LYS A 241 -6.51 16.67 13.50
C LYS A 241 -5.71 15.75 12.54
N THR A 242 -6.39 15.13 11.56
CA THR A 242 -5.79 14.23 10.58
C THR A 242 -5.07 14.97 9.45
N ALA A 243 -5.23 16.30 9.33
CA ALA A 243 -4.47 17.13 8.39
C ALA A 243 -2.99 17.24 8.81
N TYR A 244 -2.25 16.15 8.64
CA TYR A 244 -0.87 16.01 9.11
C TYR A 244 0.09 15.73 7.97
N ARG A 245 1.20 16.46 7.91
CA ARG A 245 2.23 16.35 6.85
C ARG A 245 1.64 16.54 5.44
N LEU A 246 2.01 15.64 4.51
CA LEU A 246 1.54 15.64 3.11
C LEU A 246 0.25 14.81 2.99
N PHE A 247 -0.78 15.23 3.70
CA PHE A 247 -2.07 14.52 3.72
C PHE A 247 -2.77 14.50 2.35
N ASP A 248 -3.74 13.63 2.22
CA ASP A 248 -4.71 13.57 1.11
C ASP A 248 -6.09 14.01 1.63
N LEU A 249 -6.90 14.69 0.81
CA LEU A 249 -8.23 15.16 1.23
C LEU A 249 -9.13 14.00 1.69
N SER A 250 -9.01 12.83 1.09
CA SER A 250 -9.85 11.68 1.42
C SER A 250 -9.79 11.28 2.90
N ILE A 251 -8.65 11.49 3.58
CA ILE A 251 -8.55 11.19 5.02
C ILE A 251 -9.30 12.22 5.89
N LEU A 252 -9.42 13.47 5.44
CA LEU A 252 -10.21 14.49 6.13
C LEU A 252 -11.71 14.20 6.00
N PHE A 253 -12.12 13.65 4.84
CA PHE A 253 -13.49 13.17 4.65
C PHE A 253 -13.87 12.09 5.66
N ILE A 254 -12.92 11.19 6.01
CA ILE A 254 -13.16 10.17 7.05
C ILE A 254 -13.37 10.83 8.41
N GLU A 255 -12.49 11.77 8.83
CA GLU A 255 -12.64 12.47 10.12
C GLU A 255 -13.97 13.21 10.18
N ARG A 256 -14.33 13.94 9.11
CA ARG A 256 -15.61 14.66 9.02
C ARG A 256 -16.81 13.72 9.03
N ALA A 257 -16.74 12.62 8.29
CA ALA A 257 -17.80 11.63 8.27
C ALA A 257 -18.03 11.02 9.66
N LEU A 258 -16.97 10.75 10.42
CA LEU A 258 -17.08 10.27 11.80
C LEU A 258 -17.75 11.31 12.73
N GLU A 259 -17.55 12.60 12.49
CA GLU A 259 -18.29 13.64 13.22
C GLU A 259 -19.80 13.56 12.96
N LEU A 260 -20.20 13.28 11.72
CA LEU A 260 -21.61 13.25 11.27
C LEU A 260 -22.29 11.89 11.41
N LEU A 261 -21.54 10.85 11.71
CA LEU A 261 -22.08 9.50 11.87
C LEU A 261 -22.73 9.35 13.24
N GLU A 262 -23.88 8.67 13.31
CA GLU A 262 -24.50 8.25 14.56
C GLU A 262 -23.57 7.33 15.36
N ASN A 263 -23.77 7.25 16.68
CA ASN A 263 -23.14 6.21 17.47
C ASN A 263 -23.64 4.83 17.00
N ASN A 264 -22.73 3.92 16.77
CA ASN A 264 -22.98 2.64 16.11
C ASN A 264 -23.37 2.72 14.63
N GLY A 265 -23.29 3.89 14.00
CA GLY A 265 -23.45 4.06 12.56
C GLY A 265 -22.25 3.50 11.81
N PHE A 266 -22.41 3.32 10.49
CA PHE A 266 -21.43 2.68 9.62
C PHE A 266 -20.88 3.64 8.56
N LEU A 267 -19.59 3.55 8.31
CA LEU A 267 -18.89 4.23 7.21
C LEU A 267 -18.37 3.20 6.22
N SER A 268 -18.51 3.46 4.93
CA SER A 268 -17.85 2.70 3.88
C SER A 268 -17.36 3.61 2.76
N PHE A 269 -16.05 3.84 2.69
CA PHE A 269 -15.45 4.69 1.66
C PHE A 269 -14.51 3.91 0.75
N LEU A 270 -14.59 4.21 -0.54
CA LEU A 270 -13.56 3.82 -1.51
C LEU A 270 -12.39 4.80 -1.40
N LEU A 271 -11.17 4.33 -1.17
CA LEU A 271 -10.02 5.14 -0.76
C LEU A 271 -8.72 4.65 -1.39
N PRO A 272 -7.71 5.51 -1.59
CA PRO A 272 -6.35 5.05 -1.85
C PRO A 272 -5.76 4.36 -0.61
N ASN A 273 -5.08 3.23 -0.77
CA ASN A 273 -4.57 2.43 0.36
C ASN A 273 -3.38 3.04 1.12
N LYS A 274 -2.73 4.07 0.58
CA LYS A 274 -1.47 4.63 1.11
C LYS A 274 -1.55 5.07 2.58
N PHE A 275 -2.69 5.60 3.05
CA PHE A 275 -2.85 6.07 4.43
C PHE A 275 -2.72 4.93 5.46
N LEU A 276 -2.85 3.67 5.05
CA LEU A 276 -2.74 2.51 5.94
C LEU A 276 -1.30 2.31 6.46
N SER A 277 -0.28 2.77 5.74
CA SER A 277 1.13 2.61 6.14
C SER A 277 1.96 3.91 6.10
N ALA A 278 1.62 4.88 5.26
CA ALA A 278 2.37 6.12 5.13
C ALA A 278 2.29 7.01 6.38
N ASP A 279 3.32 7.84 6.56
CA ASP A 279 3.44 8.69 7.76
C ASP A 279 2.31 9.71 7.91
N TYR A 280 1.78 10.25 6.82
CA TYR A 280 0.68 11.21 6.88
C TYR A 280 -0.61 10.61 7.44
N GLY A 281 -0.79 9.30 7.32
CA GLY A 281 -1.98 8.59 7.82
C GLY A 281 -1.95 8.26 9.32
N ILE A 282 -0.85 8.53 10.04
CA ILE A 282 -0.70 8.08 11.44
C ILE A 282 -1.80 8.62 12.36
N LYS A 283 -2.16 9.91 12.23
CA LYS A 283 -3.22 10.51 13.07
C LYS A 283 -4.60 9.92 12.76
N LEU A 284 -4.89 9.63 11.48
CA LEU A 284 -6.12 8.94 11.11
C LEU A 284 -6.14 7.52 11.68
N ARG A 285 -5.07 6.74 11.53
CA ARG A 285 -5.00 5.38 12.08
C ARG A 285 -5.23 5.36 13.59
N LEU A 286 -4.65 6.31 14.34
CA LEU A 286 -4.90 6.46 15.76
C LEU A 286 -6.37 6.79 16.07
N LEU A 287 -6.99 7.67 15.29
CA LEU A 287 -8.42 8.00 15.42
C LEU A 287 -9.27 6.74 15.21
N LEU A 288 -9.04 6.01 14.13
CA LEU A 288 -9.79 4.80 13.79
C LEU A 288 -9.64 3.70 14.86
N LEU A 289 -8.43 3.49 15.37
CA LEU A 289 -8.17 2.46 16.39
C LEU A 289 -8.79 2.79 17.75
N ASN A 290 -8.97 4.08 18.07
CA ASN A 290 -9.52 4.51 19.35
C ASN A 290 -11.04 4.63 19.34
N GLU A 291 -11.64 5.00 18.20
CA GLU A 291 -13.05 5.37 18.12
C GLU A 291 -13.90 4.42 17.26
N CYS A 292 -13.26 3.54 16.47
CA CYS A 292 -13.95 2.72 15.48
C CYS A 292 -13.62 1.24 15.58
N ALA A 293 -14.63 0.40 15.44
CA ALA A 293 -14.46 -1.01 15.08
C ALA A 293 -14.31 -1.12 13.56
N ILE A 294 -13.11 -1.41 13.06
CA ILE A 294 -12.87 -1.68 11.63
C ILE A 294 -13.44 -3.05 11.32
N LYS A 295 -14.50 -3.12 10.52
CA LYS A 295 -15.18 -4.37 10.21
C LYS A 295 -14.54 -5.09 9.04
N GLU A 296 -14.32 -4.37 7.95
CA GLU A 296 -13.83 -4.97 6.73
C GLU A 296 -12.96 -3.99 5.92
N ILE A 297 -11.90 -4.50 5.33
CA ILE A 297 -11.10 -3.81 4.32
C ILE A 297 -11.11 -4.67 3.06
N ILE A 298 -11.65 -4.14 1.99
CA ILE A 298 -11.67 -4.83 0.68
C ILE A 298 -10.49 -4.28 -0.12
N ASN A 299 -9.50 -5.13 -0.34
CA ASN A 299 -8.30 -4.76 -1.10
C ASN A 299 -8.52 -5.07 -2.58
N MET A 300 -8.72 -4.03 -3.36
CA MET A 300 -8.89 -4.04 -4.82
C MET A 300 -7.66 -3.45 -5.53
N SER A 301 -6.52 -3.38 -4.85
CA SER A 301 -5.31 -2.71 -5.37
C SER A 301 -4.74 -3.35 -6.63
N SER A 302 -5.04 -4.63 -6.88
CA SER A 302 -4.62 -5.37 -8.09
C SER A 302 -5.58 -5.17 -9.26
N LEU A 303 -6.79 -4.64 -9.02
CA LEU A 303 -7.82 -4.49 -10.03
C LEU A 303 -7.67 -3.19 -10.84
N PRO A 304 -7.93 -3.20 -12.16
CA PRO A 304 -7.89 -2.01 -13.00
C PRO A 304 -9.17 -1.15 -12.87
N ILE A 305 -9.58 -0.82 -11.63
CA ILE A 305 -10.81 -0.08 -11.34
C ILE A 305 -10.76 1.31 -11.98
N PHE A 306 -9.61 1.96 -11.93
CA PHE A 306 -9.41 3.30 -12.47
C PHE A 306 -8.40 3.27 -13.61
N GLN A 307 -8.89 3.37 -14.84
CA GLN A 307 -8.05 3.43 -16.03
C GLN A 307 -7.08 4.61 -15.98
N ASN A 308 -5.82 4.39 -16.37
CA ASN A 308 -4.78 5.43 -16.50
C ASN A 308 -4.38 6.16 -15.19
N THR A 309 -4.65 5.59 -14.00
CA THR A 309 -4.20 6.14 -12.72
C THR A 309 -3.41 5.08 -11.93
N ALA A 310 -2.30 5.49 -11.34
CA ALA A 310 -1.55 4.65 -10.39
C ALA A 310 -2.20 4.71 -8.99
N THR A 311 -3.51 4.47 -8.92
CA THR A 311 -4.28 4.44 -7.67
C THR A 311 -4.50 3.00 -7.27
N TYR A 312 -4.24 2.66 -6.03
CA TYR A 312 -4.43 1.34 -5.44
C TYR A 312 -5.64 1.39 -4.50
N PRO A 313 -6.86 1.13 -5.02
CA PRO A 313 -8.08 1.34 -4.26
C PRO A 313 -8.32 0.24 -3.23
N ILE A 314 -8.88 0.66 -2.10
CA ILE A 314 -9.46 -0.20 -1.08
C ILE A 314 -10.84 0.33 -0.71
N THR A 315 -11.71 -0.52 -0.19
CA THR A 315 -12.88 -0.06 0.56
C THR A 315 -12.62 -0.26 2.05
N LEU A 316 -12.79 0.80 2.83
CA LEU A 316 -12.72 0.75 4.28
C LEU A 316 -14.13 0.82 4.84
N SER A 317 -14.59 -0.27 5.48
CA SER A 317 -15.87 -0.36 6.17
C SER A 317 -15.67 -0.44 7.67
N LEU A 318 -16.27 0.48 8.43
CA LEU A 318 -16.14 0.56 9.87
C LEU A 318 -17.46 0.93 10.56
N LYS A 319 -17.52 0.63 11.82
CA LYS A 319 -18.59 1.02 12.74
C LYS A 319 -18.07 2.05 13.75
N LYS A 320 -18.77 3.16 13.94
CA LYS A 320 -18.41 4.17 14.95
C LYS A 320 -18.75 3.67 16.35
N THR A 321 -17.85 2.92 16.91
CA THR A 321 -17.91 2.39 18.28
C THR A 321 -16.51 2.01 18.72
N LYS A 322 -16.19 2.18 19.99
CA LYS A 322 -14.89 1.71 20.51
C LYS A 322 -14.75 0.21 20.28
N PRO A 323 -13.58 -0.24 19.77
CA PRO A 323 -13.37 -1.66 19.48
C PRO A 323 -13.42 -2.50 20.77
N ARG A 324 -14.07 -3.64 20.69
CA ARG A 324 -14.11 -4.64 21.78
C ARG A 324 -12.76 -5.39 21.84
N LYS A 325 -12.44 -6.02 23.00
CA LYS A 325 -11.20 -6.83 23.14
C LYS A 325 -11.03 -7.91 22.06
N LYS A 326 -12.14 -8.48 21.57
CA LYS A 326 -12.19 -9.48 20.48
C LYS A 326 -12.78 -8.87 19.20
N GLU A 327 -12.38 -7.67 18.83
CA GLU A 327 -12.80 -7.05 17.56
C GLU A 327 -11.87 -7.52 16.44
N ASP A 328 -12.42 -8.22 15.47
CA ASP A 328 -11.67 -8.74 14.34
C ASP A 328 -11.86 -7.84 13.11
N ILE A 329 -10.76 -7.58 12.41
CA ILE A 329 -10.74 -6.98 11.07
C ILE A 329 -10.73 -8.12 10.06
N ILE A 330 -11.62 -8.04 9.06
CA ILE A 330 -11.64 -8.93 7.92
C ILE A 330 -11.04 -8.21 6.73
N ILE A 331 -10.03 -8.78 6.08
CA ILE A 331 -9.47 -8.26 4.84
C ILE A 331 -9.80 -9.23 3.73
N LYS A 332 -10.53 -8.77 2.72
CA LYS A 332 -10.80 -9.49 1.49
C LYS A 332 -9.88 -8.98 0.39
N ILE A 333 -9.19 -9.86 -0.32
CA ILE A 333 -8.24 -9.51 -1.38
C ILE A 333 -8.77 -10.05 -2.70
N PHE A 334 -9.04 -9.15 -3.63
CA PHE A 334 -9.49 -9.46 -4.99
C PHE A 334 -8.36 -9.28 -5.99
N ASN A 335 -8.16 -10.28 -6.85
CA ASN A 335 -7.13 -10.28 -7.89
C ASN A 335 -7.72 -10.17 -9.30
N GLN A 336 -9.01 -10.51 -9.48
CA GLN A 336 -9.74 -10.43 -10.73
C GLN A 336 -11.07 -9.72 -10.55
N MET A 337 -11.56 -9.06 -11.60
CA MET A 337 -12.82 -8.31 -11.55
C MET A 337 -14.04 -9.22 -11.37
N THR A 338 -13.98 -10.46 -11.86
CA THR A 338 -15.04 -11.47 -11.72
C THR A 338 -15.26 -11.88 -10.26
N GLU A 339 -14.22 -11.85 -9.45
CA GLU A 339 -14.31 -12.18 -8.01
C GLU A 339 -15.20 -11.20 -7.23
N LEU A 340 -15.45 -9.98 -7.74
CA LEU A 340 -16.39 -9.03 -7.14
C LEU A 340 -17.84 -9.47 -7.26
N THR A 341 -18.17 -10.32 -8.22
CA THR A 341 -19.53 -10.86 -8.41
C THR A 341 -19.73 -12.20 -7.68
N GLU A 342 -18.63 -12.90 -7.39
CA GLU A 342 -18.58 -14.21 -6.74
C GLU A 342 -17.79 -14.11 -5.43
N ASP A 343 -18.42 -13.56 -4.38
CA ASP A 343 -17.77 -13.20 -3.08
C ASP A 343 -17.05 -14.41 -2.39
N ASN A 344 -17.27 -15.63 -2.85
CA ASN A 344 -16.70 -16.85 -2.29
C ASN A 344 -15.23 -17.10 -2.69
N GLU A 345 -14.68 -16.42 -3.69
CA GLU A 345 -13.33 -16.66 -4.19
C GLU A 345 -12.26 -15.70 -3.61
N ALA A 346 -12.67 -14.70 -2.86
CA ALA A 346 -11.74 -13.73 -2.28
C ALA A 346 -10.82 -14.37 -1.23
N LYS A 347 -9.52 -14.18 -1.37
CA LYS A 347 -8.58 -14.52 -0.29
C LYS A 347 -8.90 -13.66 0.94
N THR A 348 -9.25 -14.33 2.05
CA THR A 348 -9.65 -13.65 3.29
C THR A 348 -8.57 -13.81 4.37
N ILE A 349 -8.24 -12.70 5.03
CA ILE A 349 -7.38 -12.64 6.20
C ILE A 349 -8.19 -12.05 7.35
N LYS A 350 -8.10 -12.70 8.51
CA LYS A 350 -8.80 -12.26 9.72
C LYS A 350 -7.81 -12.13 10.87
N PHE A 351 -7.84 -11.00 11.58
CA PHE A 351 -7.00 -10.80 12.76
C PHE A 351 -7.61 -9.78 13.73
N ASN A 352 -7.23 -9.87 15.00
CA ASN A 352 -7.74 -8.97 16.03
C ASN A 352 -7.18 -7.54 15.85
N GLN A 353 -8.08 -6.54 15.86
CA GLN A 353 -7.73 -5.11 15.67
C GLN A 353 -6.69 -4.61 16.67
N HIS A 354 -6.70 -5.10 17.90
CA HIS A 354 -5.76 -4.68 18.92
C HIS A 354 -4.29 -5.05 18.63
N LEU A 355 -4.06 -6.03 17.75
CA LEU A 355 -2.70 -6.38 17.33
C LEU A 355 -1.98 -5.21 16.67
N ILE A 356 -2.73 -4.33 15.98
CA ILE A 356 -2.19 -3.13 15.33
C ILE A 356 -1.53 -2.18 16.34
N ASN A 357 -1.97 -2.18 17.58
CA ASN A 357 -1.37 -1.34 18.62
C ASN A 357 0.11 -1.63 18.89
N ASN A 358 0.59 -2.81 18.54
CA ASN A 358 1.99 -3.20 18.68
C ASN A 358 2.81 -2.91 17.41
N LEU A 359 2.15 -2.57 16.29
CA LEU A 359 2.85 -2.32 15.04
C LEU A 359 3.40 -0.90 14.97
N PRO A 360 4.52 -0.69 14.27
CA PRO A 360 5.17 0.62 14.17
C PRO A 360 4.23 1.62 13.51
N SER A 361 4.09 2.81 14.11
CA SER A 361 3.20 3.87 13.61
C SER A 361 1.75 3.42 13.38
N LYS A 362 1.30 2.34 14.05
CA LYS A 362 -0.04 1.78 13.92
C LYS A 362 -0.40 1.42 12.47
N VAL A 363 0.55 0.89 11.71
CA VAL A 363 0.33 0.42 10.34
C VAL A 363 -0.78 -0.63 10.32
N ILE A 364 -1.68 -0.54 9.35
CA ILE A 364 -2.74 -1.54 9.12
C ILE A 364 -2.31 -2.38 7.90
N PRO A 365 -1.80 -3.60 8.11
CA PRO A 365 -1.35 -4.46 7.02
C PRO A 365 -2.52 -4.99 6.20
N LEU A 366 -2.32 -5.16 4.88
CA LEU A 366 -3.31 -5.74 3.97
C LEU A 366 -3.03 -7.20 3.62
N SER A 367 -1.91 -7.77 4.07
CA SER A 367 -1.50 -9.14 3.74
C SER A 367 -0.48 -9.66 4.76
N GLY A 368 -0.17 -10.94 4.69
CA GLY A 368 0.86 -11.58 5.51
C GLY A 368 0.34 -12.09 6.85
N ASN A 369 1.26 -12.64 7.65
CA ASN A 369 0.97 -13.17 8.98
C ASN A 369 1.08 -12.07 10.04
N ILE A 370 -0.05 -11.49 10.43
CA ILE A 370 -0.11 -10.35 11.35
C ILE A 370 0.28 -10.74 12.78
N GLU A 371 -0.02 -11.97 13.19
CA GLU A 371 0.36 -12.47 14.52
C GLU A 371 1.87 -12.58 14.64
N LEU A 372 2.52 -13.13 13.62
CA LEU A 372 3.98 -13.19 13.55
C LEU A 372 4.59 -11.79 13.60
N ILE A 373 4.12 -10.86 12.77
CA ILE A 373 4.62 -9.48 12.77
C ILE A 373 4.42 -8.84 14.15
N THR A 374 3.26 -9.05 14.77
CA THR A 374 2.99 -8.54 16.13
C THR A 374 3.95 -9.14 17.16
N TYR A 375 4.22 -10.45 17.07
CA TYR A 375 5.21 -11.13 17.90
C TYR A 375 6.60 -10.48 17.77
N LEU A 376 7.04 -10.20 16.53
CA LEU A 376 8.32 -9.55 16.28
C LEU A 376 8.43 -8.18 16.97
N TYR A 377 7.39 -7.35 16.85
CA TYR A 377 7.40 -6.01 17.44
C TYR A 377 7.19 -5.98 18.97
N ARG A 378 6.72 -7.07 19.56
CA ARG A 378 6.70 -7.23 21.03
C ARG A 378 8.01 -7.67 21.61
N ASN A 379 8.81 -8.43 20.86
CA ASN A 379 9.99 -9.12 21.37
C ASN A 379 11.31 -8.55 20.87
N PHE A 380 11.31 -7.75 19.81
CA PHE A 380 12.52 -7.21 19.18
C PHE A 380 12.45 -5.69 19.04
N ASN A 381 13.57 -5.04 19.28
CA ASN A 381 13.72 -3.62 19.03
C ASN A 381 13.77 -3.33 17.52
N THR A 382 13.30 -2.15 17.14
CA THR A 382 13.48 -1.65 15.78
C THR A 382 14.93 -1.21 15.54
N PHE A 383 15.25 -1.00 14.25
CA PHE A 383 16.57 -0.50 13.85
C PHE A 383 16.95 0.81 14.57
N ALA A 384 16.00 1.75 14.69
CA ALA A 384 16.22 3.02 15.40
C ALA A 384 16.29 2.88 16.93
N GLU A 385 15.66 1.88 17.51
CA GLU A 385 15.73 1.60 18.94
C GLU A 385 17.03 0.89 19.31
N THR A 386 17.52 0.01 18.42
CA THR A 386 18.79 -0.71 18.61
C THR A 386 20.00 0.23 18.47
N PHE A 387 19.99 1.11 17.46
CA PHE A 387 21.12 2.01 17.19
C PHE A 387 20.70 3.47 17.33
N LYS A 388 21.05 4.09 18.46
CA LYS A 388 20.69 5.50 18.73
C LYS A 388 21.43 6.50 17.86
N ASP A 389 22.62 6.11 17.36
CA ASP A 389 23.46 6.89 16.46
C ASP A 389 23.22 6.61 14.97
N LEU A 390 22.15 5.88 14.65
CA LEU A 390 21.75 5.54 13.28
C LEU A 390 21.49 6.79 12.45
N LYS A 391 22.28 6.97 11.41
CA LYS A 391 22.05 7.98 10.37
C LYS A 391 21.58 7.31 9.08
N ILE A 392 20.48 7.81 8.51
CA ILE A 392 20.04 7.43 7.17
C ILE A 392 20.07 8.68 6.30
N ILE A 393 20.99 8.71 5.36
CA ILE A 393 21.29 9.88 4.53
C ILE A 393 20.62 9.67 3.17
N TYR A 394 19.84 10.66 2.76
CA TYR A 394 19.20 10.71 1.46
C TYR A 394 19.47 12.07 0.81
N ARG A 395 19.84 12.08 -0.46
CA ARG A 395 20.21 13.31 -1.17
C ARG A 395 21.28 14.11 -0.42
N PRO A 396 22.47 13.56 -0.23
CA PRO A 396 23.50 14.14 0.64
C PRO A 396 23.91 15.56 0.23
N PHE A 397 23.66 15.94 -1.02
CA PHE A 397 24.00 17.26 -1.57
C PHE A 397 22.77 18.16 -1.77
N GLY A 398 21.62 17.84 -1.13
CA GLY A 398 20.39 18.59 -1.19
C GLY A 398 19.47 18.26 -2.37
N PHE A 399 18.40 19.05 -2.54
CA PHE A 399 17.38 18.88 -3.60
C PHE A 399 17.83 19.38 -4.98
N LEU A 400 19.09 19.47 -5.24
CA LEU A 400 19.60 20.13 -6.43
C LEU A 400 19.36 19.27 -7.68
N LYS A 401 18.89 19.94 -8.73
CA LYS A 401 18.89 19.37 -10.08
C LYS A 401 20.32 19.00 -10.45
N TYR A 402 20.50 17.91 -11.17
CA TYR A 402 21.82 17.48 -11.65
C TYR A 402 22.62 18.64 -12.27
N SER A 403 21.96 19.53 -13.04
CA SER A 403 22.57 20.70 -13.66
C SER A 403 23.24 21.68 -12.70
N LYS A 404 22.83 21.71 -11.41
CA LYS A 404 23.45 22.57 -10.39
C LYS A 404 24.72 21.99 -9.77
N HIS A 405 25.09 20.75 -10.14
CA HIS A 405 26.28 20.07 -9.63
C HIS A 405 27.37 19.87 -10.70
N PHE A 406 27.18 20.38 -11.94
CA PHE A 406 28.14 20.15 -13.02
C PHE A 406 29.56 20.56 -12.66
N ASP A 407 29.71 21.69 -11.96
CA ASP A 407 31.02 22.22 -11.59
C ASP A 407 31.74 21.33 -10.53
N ASN A 408 30.97 20.54 -9.80
CA ASN A 408 31.46 19.63 -8.77
C ASN A 408 31.61 18.17 -9.26
N ILE A 409 31.43 17.91 -10.56
CA ILE A 409 31.52 16.56 -11.13
C ILE A 409 32.64 16.54 -12.17
N SER A 410 33.49 15.52 -12.09
CA SER A 410 34.59 15.30 -13.03
C SER A 410 34.76 13.84 -13.40
N ASP A 411 35.29 13.55 -14.58
CA ASP A 411 35.54 12.20 -15.08
C ASP A 411 36.70 11.51 -14.37
N LYS A 412 37.59 12.30 -13.74
CA LYS A 412 38.73 11.82 -12.95
C LYS A 412 38.72 12.47 -11.58
N PRO A 413 39.20 11.80 -10.52
CA PRO A 413 39.30 12.43 -9.22
C PRO A 413 40.31 13.60 -9.24
N LYS A 414 39.92 14.72 -8.65
CA LYS A 414 40.79 15.90 -8.47
C LYS A 414 41.53 15.85 -7.15
N SER A 415 41.01 15.10 -6.18
CA SER A 415 41.62 14.91 -4.86
C SER A 415 41.37 13.47 -4.35
N GLU A 416 42.11 13.09 -3.32
CA GLU A 416 41.89 11.79 -2.62
C GLU A 416 40.56 11.72 -1.87
N LYS A 417 39.97 12.88 -1.59
CA LYS A 417 38.66 12.98 -0.92
C LYS A 417 37.46 12.78 -1.86
N ASP A 418 37.67 12.80 -3.18
CA ASP A 418 36.58 12.72 -4.14
C ASP A 418 35.88 11.38 -4.11
N LEU A 419 34.55 11.37 -4.19
CA LEU A 419 33.72 10.19 -4.09
C LEU A 419 33.15 9.78 -5.45
N LEU A 420 33.21 8.48 -5.75
CA LEU A 420 32.68 7.92 -6.98
C LEU A 420 31.15 8.00 -6.99
N LEU A 421 30.58 8.59 -8.05
CA LEU A 421 29.13 8.69 -8.22
C LEU A 421 28.55 7.35 -8.71
N ILE A 422 27.50 6.90 -8.05
CA ILE A 422 26.72 5.74 -8.46
C ILE A 422 25.22 6.09 -8.56
N GLY A 423 24.53 5.41 -9.46
CA GLY A 423 23.08 5.49 -9.63
C GLY A 423 22.35 4.28 -9.06
N THR A 424 21.02 4.33 -9.05
CA THR A 424 20.19 3.21 -8.57
C THR A 424 20.46 1.91 -9.32
N GLY A 425 20.76 1.97 -10.61
CA GLY A 425 21.07 0.80 -11.44
C GLY A 425 22.40 0.11 -11.11
N ASN A 426 23.28 0.75 -10.31
CA ASN A 426 24.55 0.18 -9.90
C ASN A 426 24.46 -0.70 -8.67
N VAL A 427 23.50 -0.47 -7.77
CA VAL A 427 23.38 -1.18 -6.50
C VAL A 427 22.56 -2.45 -6.67
N GLU A 428 23.12 -3.61 -6.34
CA GLU A 428 22.45 -4.90 -6.26
C GLU A 428 22.60 -5.51 -4.86
N LYS A 429 21.91 -6.62 -4.58
CA LYS A 429 22.11 -7.33 -3.32
C LYS A 429 23.57 -7.77 -3.22
N TYR A 430 24.25 -7.30 -2.19
CA TYR A 430 25.65 -7.59 -1.87
C TYR A 430 26.72 -7.01 -2.81
N HIS A 431 26.41 -6.45 -3.99
CA HIS A 431 27.44 -5.97 -4.89
C HIS A 431 27.08 -4.68 -5.65
N ILE A 432 28.12 -4.05 -6.22
CA ILE A 432 27.99 -2.88 -7.08
C ILE A 432 28.29 -3.29 -8.53
N LYS A 433 27.37 -2.93 -9.45
CA LYS A 433 27.56 -3.08 -10.89
C LYS A 433 28.25 -1.85 -11.46
N PHE A 434 29.46 -2.01 -11.93
CA PHE A 434 30.18 -0.92 -12.63
C PHE A 434 29.88 -1.00 -14.13
N LYS A 435 29.37 0.08 -14.69
CA LYS A 435 29.08 0.23 -16.11
C LYS A 435 29.80 1.46 -16.64
N LYS A 436 30.23 1.44 -17.91
CA LYS A 436 30.85 2.60 -18.59
C LYS A 436 29.97 3.86 -18.51
N ARG A 437 28.65 3.69 -18.46
CA ARG A 437 27.67 4.79 -18.26
C ARG A 437 26.73 4.45 -17.11
N ILE A 438 26.40 5.46 -16.34
CA ILE A 438 25.49 5.37 -15.20
C ILE A 438 24.33 6.34 -15.39
N ARG A 439 23.16 6.00 -14.87
CA ARG A 439 21.99 6.88 -14.89
C ARG A 439 21.77 7.51 -13.52
N ILE A 440 21.86 8.83 -13.46
CA ILE A 440 21.66 9.60 -12.23
C ILE A 440 20.69 10.74 -12.53
N ALA A 441 19.66 10.90 -11.70
CA ALA A 441 18.64 11.96 -11.82
C ALA A 441 18.03 12.09 -13.22
N GLY A 442 17.84 10.94 -13.92
CA GLY A 442 17.27 10.88 -15.27
C GLY A 442 18.23 11.12 -16.42
N LYS A 443 19.52 11.38 -16.15
CA LYS A 443 20.55 11.59 -17.17
C LYS A 443 21.54 10.42 -17.21
N ASP A 444 21.95 10.03 -18.42
CA ASP A 444 23.01 9.05 -18.64
C ASP A 444 24.34 9.78 -18.74
N ILE A 445 25.25 9.50 -17.81
CA ILE A 445 26.58 10.10 -17.72
C ILE A 445 27.66 9.01 -17.75
N LYS A 446 28.89 9.37 -18.11
CA LYS A 446 30.06 8.53 -17.88
C LYS A 446 30.26 8.35 -16.37
N ILE A 447 30.99 7.30 -15.96
CA ILE A 447 31.45 7.15 -14.58
C ILE A 447 32.19 8.44 -14.20
N SER A 448 31.80 9.04 -13.10
CA SER A 448 32.27 10.36 -12.70
C SER A 448 32.41 10.43 -11.18
N TYR A 449 33.23 11.36 -10.74
CA TYR A 449 33.46 11.63 -9.32
C TYR A 449 32.72 12.89 -8.90
N PHE A 450 32.16 12.89 -7.71
CA PHE A 450 31.72 14.11 -7.03
C PHE A 450 32.91 14.66 -6.27
N ASN A 451 33.36 15.86 -6.66
CA ASN A 451 34.54 16.47 -6.11
C ASN A 451 34.26 17.02 -4.71
N TYR A 452 35.23 16.88 -3.82
CA TYR A 452 35.15 17.40 -2.47
C TYR A 452 34.94 18.92 -2.49
N HIS A 453 34.00 19.40 -1.65
CA HIS A 453 33.75 20.82 -1.45
C HIS A 453 33.40 21.06 0.02
N HIS A 454 33.99 22.11 0.62
CA HIS A 454 33.86 22.42 2.04
C HIS A 454 32.39 22.63 2.49
N ASN A 455 31.54 23.15 1.60
CA ASN A 455 30.10 23.33 1.90
C ASN A 455 29.38 22.01 2.23
N PHE A 456 29.96 20.88 1.88
CA PHE A 456 29.37 19.54 2.12
C PHE A 456 30.18 18.74 3.14
N GLU A 457 31.11 19.35 3.87
CA GLU A 457 32.05 18.68 4.77
C GLU A 457 31.34 17.78 5.80
N HIS A 458 30.22 18.26 6.36
CA HIS A 458 29.44 17.47 7.32
C HIS A 458 28.98 16.13 6.73
N ASN A 459 28.42 16.17 5.53
CA ASN A 459 27.95 14.95 4.85
C ASN A 459 29.13 14.12 4.32
N TRP A 460 30.23 14.76 3.96
CA TRP A 460 31.43 14.11 3.44
C TRP A 460 32.04 13.14 4.46
N LYS A 461 32.13 13.54 5.71
CA LYS A 461 32.61 12.69 6.80
C LYS A 461 31.81 11.40 6.94
N ASP A 462 30.50 11.48 6.78
CA ASP A 462 29.64 10.30 6.83
C ASP A 462 29.73 9.46 5.53
N LEU A 463 29.85 10.11 4.36
CA LEU A 463 29.96 9.43 3.07
C LEU A 463 31.32 8.76 2.84
N SER A 464 32.39 9.32 3.35
CA SER A 464 33.77 8.76 3.23
C SER A 464 34.09 7.69 4.28
N SER A 465 33.10 7.20 5.02
CA SER A 465 33.25 6.14 6.01
C SER A 465 32.45 4.89 5.63
N GLU A 466 32.78 3.75 6.23
CA GLU A 466 32.03 2.49 6.04
C GLU A 466 30.55 2.67 6.29
N LYS A 467 29.73 2.14 5.37
CA LYS A 467 28.27 2.26 5.40
C LYS A 467 27.59 1.23 4.51
N LEU A 468 26.28 1.11 4.64
CA LEU A 468 25.46 0.35 3.70
C LEU A 468 24.74 1.30 2.74
N ILE A 469 24.53 0.84 1.52
CA ILE A 469 23.75 1.55 0.48
C ILE A 469 22.54 0.71 0.14
N PHE A 470 21.36 1.35 0.03
CA PHE A 470 20.16 0.68 -0.48
C PHE A 470 19.40 1.52 -1.51
N ARG A 471 18.69 0.84 -2.39
CA ARG A 471 17.84 1.47 -3.42
C ARG A 471 16.58 2.04 -2.81
N GLU A 472 16.21 3.27 -3.19
CA GLU A 472 14.90 3.86 -2.87
C GLU A 472 13.76 3.07 -3.52
N ILE A 473 13.95 2.61 -4.77
CA ILE A 473 12.93 1.90 -5.54
C ILE A 473 13.50 0.57 -6.03
N ALA A 474 12.88 -0.52 -5.60
CA ALA A 474 13.23 -1.89 -5.98
C ALA A 474 12.02 -2.84 -5.79
N LYS A 475 12.09 -4.07 -6.31
CA LYS A 475 11.10 -5.12 -6.01
C LYS A 475 11.29 -5.71 -4.61
N ASP A 476 12.55 -5.78 -4.17
CA ASP A 476 12.97 -6.24 -2.85
C ASP A 476 13.96 -5.26 -2.26
N LEU A 477 14.08 -5.24 -0.93
CA LEU A 477 15.13 -4.47 -0.26
C LEU A 477 16.48 -4.94 -0.77
N THR A 478 17.21 -4.02 -1.38
CA THR A 478 18.45 -4.30 -2.09
C THR A 478 19.55 -3.44 -1.53
N CYS A 479 20.47 -4.07 -0.80
CA CYS A 479 21.55 -3.42 -0.08
C CYS A 479 22.92 -3.96 -0.51
N CYS A 480 23.94 -3.09 -0.46
CA CYS A 480 25.33 -3.47 -0.56
C CYS A 480 26.18 -2.71 0.46
N TYR A 481 27.39 -3.21 0.70
CA TYR A 481 28.38 -2.55 1.55
C TYR A 481 29.18 -1.52 0.74
N ASP A 482 29.57 -0.44 1.41
CA ASP A 482 30.43 0.62 0.88
C ASP A 482 31.50 0.96 1.92
N PRO A 483 32.80 0.78 1.60
CA PRO A 483 33.89 1.14 2.50
C PRO A 483 34.14 2.66 2.62
N GLY A 484 33.31 3.50 2.04
CA GLY A 484 33.42 4.95 2.13
C GLY A 484 33.86 5.64 0.86
N VAL A 485 33.58 5.06 -0.31
CA VAL A 485 34.03 5.63 -1.60
C VAL A 485 32.92 6.08 -2.52
N PHE A 486 31.66 5.70 -2.21
CA PHE A 486 30.54 6.00 -3.10
C PHE A 486 29.71 7.17 -2.58
N SER A 487 29.17 7.91 -3.55
CA SER A 487 28.18 8.95 -3.33
C SER A 487 27.06 8.88 -4.38
N ASN A 488 26.00 9.63 -4.14
CA ASN A 488 24.84 9.69 -5.03
C ASN A 488 24.14 11.05 -4.90
N ILE A 489 23.49 11.51 -5.96
CA ILE A 489 22.69 12.74 -5.94
C ILE A 489 21.25 12.43 -5.47
N THR A 490 20.66 11.34 -5.97
CA THR A 490 19.29 10.91 -5.63
C THR A 490 19.03 9.46 -5.98
N GLY A 491 18.02 8.85 -5.32
CA GLY A 491 17.55 7.49 -5.61
C GLY A 491 18.24 6.38 -4.79
N LEU A 492 19.24 6.72 -3.98
CA LEU A 492 19.89 5.83 -3.04
C LEU A 492 19.84 6.42 -1.63
N TYR A 493 19.81 5.55 -0.65
CA TYR A 493 19.97 5.86 0.77
C TYR A 493 21.26 5.25 1.29
N PHE A 494 21.91 5.94 2.21
CA PHE A 494 23.10 5.46 2.92
C PHE A 494 22.77 5.27 4.39
N ILE A 495 23.12 4.09 4.93
CA ILE A 495 22.96 3.75 6.34
C ILE A 495 24.35 3.82 6.99
N LYS A 496 24.53 4.78 7.89
CA LYS A 496 25.73 4.93 8.71
C LYS A 496 25.38 4.68 10.16
N ILE A 497 26.16 3.83 10.82
CA ILE A 497 26.03 3.52 12.24
C ILE A 497 27.42 3.61 12.86
N PRO A 498 27.78 4.76 13.45
CA PRO A 498 29.14 4.96 13.98
C PRO A 498 29.57 3.97 15.08
N SER A 499 28.62 3.45 15.85
CA SER A 499 28.90 2.52 16.97
C SER A 499 29.18 1.07 16.55
N VAL A 500 28.96 0.69 15.27
CA VAL A 500 29.15 -0.68 14.82
C VAL A 500 30.48 -0.84 14.09
N ASN A 501 31.10 -2.01 14.24
CA ASN A 501 32.26 -2.41 13.47
C ASN A 501 31.85 -3.04 12.11
N THR A 502 32.86 -3.30 11.27
CA THR A 502 32.67 -3.89 9.94
C THR A 502 31.90 -5.22 10.00
N ASP A 503 32.19 -6.09 10.97
CA ASP A 503 31.50 -7.38 11.11
C ASP A 503 30.02 -7.23 11.41
N GLN A 504 29.66 -6.35 12.33
CA GLN A 504 28.28 -6.05 12.63
C GLN A 504 27.57 -5.44 11.43
N LEU A 505 28.27 -4.59 10.66
CA LEU A 505 27.72 -3.99 9.45
C LEU A 505 27.39 -5.04 8.38
N PHE A 506 28.26 -6.07 8.22
CA PHE A 506 27.97 -7.21 7.33
C PHE A 506 26.84 -8.09 7.84
N SER A 507 26.72 -8.28 9.14
CA SER A 507 25.54 -8.97 9.72
C SER A 507 24.26 -8.23 9.42
N ILE A 508 24.23 -6.90 9.56
CA ILE A 508 23.10 -6.05 9.23
C ILE A 508 22.78 -6.12 7.72
N LEU A 509 23.81 -6.07 6.86
CA LEU A 509 23.66 -6.25 5.41
C LEU A 509 22.93 -7.55 5.07
N THR A 510 23.35 -8.66 5.72
CA THR A 510 22.75 -9.98 5.50
C THR A 510 21.29 -10.03 5.94
N ILE A 511 20.97 -9.43 7.09
CA ILE A 511 19.61 -9.31 7.60
C ILE A 511 18.73 -8.52 6.61
N LEU A 512 19.17 -7.35 6.16
CA LEU A 512 18.39 -6.48 5.27
C LEU A 512 18.14 -7.12 3.89
N ASN A 513 19.12 -7.88 3.35
CA ASN A 513 18.97 -8.57 2.07
C ASN A 513 18.15 -9.87 2.15
N SER A 514 17.82 -10.35 3.36
CA SER A 514 17.11 -11.61 3.54
C SER A 514 15.67 -11.59 3.02
N GLN A 515 15.17 -12.75 2.63
CA GLN A 515 13.76 -12.92 2.24
C GLN A 515 12.83 -12.67 3.43
N PHE A 516 13.26 -13.06 4.64
CA PHE A 516 12.50 -12.84 5.86
C PHE A 516 12.25 -11.34 6.11
N MET A 517 13.30 -10.52 6.04
CA MET A 517 13.17 -9.07 6.21
C MET A 517 12.33 -8.43 5.10
N ASN A 518 12.48 -8.91 3.85
CA ASN A 518 11.63 -8.47 2.74
C ASN A 518 10.15 -8.81 2.97
N SER A 519 9.84 -9.98 3.52
CA SER A 519 8.47 -10.37 3.86
C SER A 519 7.88 -9.48 4.94
N ILE A 520 8.65 -9.15 5.98
CA ILE A 520 8.26 -8.19 7.02
C ILE A 520 7.96 -6.83 6.40
N PHE A 521 8.88 -6.33 5.55
CA PHE A 521 8.69 -5.04 4.88
C PHE A 521 7.43 -5.04 4.00
N LYS A 522 7.24 -6.07 3.19
CA LYS A 522 6.07 -6.20 2.30
C LYS A 522 4.76 -6.26 3.10
N THR A 523 4.72 -7.01 4.19
CA THR A 523 3.54 -7.09 5.06
C THR A 523 3.16 -5.71 5.61
N LEU A 524 4.13 -4.94 6.10
CA LEU A 524 3.87 -3.64 6.71
C LEU A 524 3.63 -2.51 5.72
N PHE A 525 4.35 -2.53 4.59
CA PHE A 525 4.47 -1.39 3.69
C PHE A 525 4.07 -1.69 2.25
N SER A 526 3.32 -2.79 2.00
CA SER A 526 2.83 -3.15 0.66
C SER A 526 1.98 -2.06 0.00
N THR A 527 1.35 -1.19 0.78
CA THR A 527 0.56 -0.06 0.27
C THR A 527 1.40 1.02 -0.42
N LEU A 528 2.75 0.92 -0.36
CA LEU A 528 3.68 1.82 -1.02
C LEU A 528 4.08 1.35 -2.42
N HIS A 529 3.20 0.62 -3.08
CA HIS A 529 3.41 0.13 -4.45
C HIS A 529 3.65 1.25 -5.45
N MET A 530 4.50 0.92 -6.43
CA MET A 530 4.69 1.67 -7.66
C MET A 530 4.37 0.76 -8.85
N ALA A 531 4.17 1.33 -10.02
CA ALA A 531 3.93 0.57 -11.24
C ALA A 531 5.02 -0.51 -11.45
N GLY A 532 4.61 -1.69 -11.96
CA GLY A 532 5.53 -2.80 -12.23
C GLY A 532 5.93 -3.63 -10.99
N GLY A 533 5.19 -3.54 -9.88
CA GLY A 533 5.45 -4.31 -8.66
C GLY A 533 6.65 -3.81 -7.84
N TYR A 534 7.12 -2.60 -8.11
CA TYR A 534 8.15 -1.95 -7.33
C TYR A 534 7.58 -1.39 -6.02
N LEU A 535 8.43 -1.35 -4.99
CA LEU A 535 8.15 -0.72 -3.70
C LEU A 535 9.10 0.45 -3.47
N ARG A 536 8.65 1.40 -2.66
CA ARG A 536 9.49 2.51 -2.22
C ARG A 536 10.06 2.22 -0.84
N PHE A 537 11.36 1.96 -0.78
CA PHE A 537 12.12 1.79 0.46
C PHE A 537 12.59 3.16 0.95
N ASN A 538 11.85 3.73 1.90
CA ASN A 538 12.19 5.01 2.50
C ASN A 538 12.96 4.80 3.80
N GLY A 539 13.91 5.66 4.11
CA GLY A 539 14.70 5.61 5.34
C GLY A 539 13.84 5.59 6.62
N SER A 540 12.70 6.28 6.63
CA SER A 540 11.77 6.24 7.77
C SER A 540 11.14 4.87 8.01
N PHE A 541 10.96 4.07 6.95
CA PHE A 541 10.44 2.70 7.07
C PHE A 541 11.54 1.72 7.48
N ILE A 542 12.75 1.87 6.92
CA ILE A 542 13.91 1.04 7.32
C ILE A 542 14.19 1.20 8.83
N LYS A 543 14.12 2.41 9.37
CA LYS A 543 14.28 2.68 10.82
C LYS A 543 13.32 1.89 11.70
N ARG A 544 12.16 1.49 11.17
CA ARG A 544 11.10 0.76 11.88
C ARG A 544 11.18 -0.76 11.74
N LEU A 545 12.09 -1.29 10.92
CA LEU A 545 12.26 -2.75 10.81
C LEU A 545 12.80 -3.33 12.10
N PRO A 546 12.33 -4.50 12.53
CA PRO A 546 12.85 -5.16 13.73
C PRO A 546 14.26 -5.70 13.46
N LEU A 547 15.09 -5.76 14.50
CA LEU A 547 16.40 -6.36 14.45
C LEU A 547 16.54 -7.48 15.49
N PRO A 548 17.32 -8.54 15.23
CA PRO A 548 17.57 -9.57 16.20
C PRO A 548 18.40 -9.02 17.37
N ARG A 549 18.27 -9.63 18.53
CA ARG A 549 18.97 -9.22 19.76
C ARG A 549 20.48 -9.41 19.69
N LYS A 550 20.94 -10.33 18.85
CA LYS A 550 22.36 -10.69 18.68
C LYS A 550 22.73 -10.69 17.21
N PHE A 551 23.97 -10.35 16.93
CA PHE A 551 24.58 -10.38 15.60
C PHE A 551 25.71 -11.43 15.62
N PRO A 552 25.44 -12.71 15.34
CA PRO A 552 26.44 -13.75 15.33
C PRO A 552 27.58 -13.45 14.34
N ILE A 553 28.82 -13.70 14.71
CA ILE A 553 30.00 -13.54 13.84
C ILE A 553 29.80 -14.30 12.52
N PHE A 554 29.17 -15.45 12.60
CA PHE A 554 28.82 -16.24 11.40
C PHE A 554 27.99 -15.48 10.38
N LEU A 555 27.00 -14.72 10.80
CA LEU A 555 26.17 -13.94 9.88
C LEU A 555 27.00 -12.88 9.14
N SER A 556 27.99 -12.29 9.81
CA SER A 556 28.99 -11.43 9.19
C SER A 556 29.79 -12.18 8.12
N GLN A 557 30.29 -13.38 8.44
CA GLN A 557 31.07 -14.19 7.50
C GLN A 557 30.24 -14.55 6.25
N LEU A 558 28.99 -14.94 6.44
CA LEU A 558 28.06 -15.17 5.31
C LEU A 558 27.86 -13.91 4.45
N GLY A 559 27.70 -12.75 5.08
CA GLY A 559 27.58 -11.48 4.37
C GLY A 559 28.82 -11.17 3.53
N LYS A 560 30.02 -11.40 4.06
CA LYS A 560 31.31 -11.23 3.36
C LYS A 560 31.44 -12.20 2.19
N ILE A 561 31.12 -13.48 2.39
CA ILE A 561 31.11 -14.51 1.35
C ILE A 561 30.14 -14.11 0.22
N LEU A 562 28.91 -13.75 0.57
CA LEU A 562 27.89 -13.38 -0.39
C LEU A 562 28.30 -12.14 -1.19
N GLN A 563 28.92 -11.15 -0.54
CA GLN A 563 29.42 -9.98 -1.24
C GLN A 563 30.54 -10.33 -2.22
N LEU A 564 31.53 -11.09 -1.75
CA LEU A 564 32.65 -11.52 -2.59
C LEU A 564 32.17 -12.32 -3.81
N LEU A 565 31.37 -13.37 -3.58
CA LEU A 565 30.88 -14.24 -4.66
C LEU A 565 29.93 -13.49 -5.63
N SER A 566 29.09 -12.59 -5.11
CA SER A 566 28.18 -11.79 -5.96
C SER A 566 28.95 -10.82 -6.83
N GLN A 567 29.99 -10.18 -6.29
CA GLN A 567 30.86 -9.29 -7.07
C GLN A 567 31.65 -10.07 -8.13
N LEU A 568 32.30 -11.18 -7.73
CA LEU A 568 33.04 -12.04 -8.65
C LEU A 568 32.16 -12.54 -9.80
N LYS A 569 30.97 -13.04 -9.48
CA LYS A 569 30.04 -13.50 -10.53
C LYS A 569 29.70 -12.37 -11.50
N TYR A 570 29.37 -11.18 -11.00
CA TYR A 570 29.09 -10.03 -11.84
C TYR A 570 30.28 -9.64 -12.72
N ASP A 571 31.49 -9.62 -12.14
CA ASP A 571 32.70 -9.25 -12.86
C ASP A 571 33.01 -10.28 -13.98
N LEU A 572 32.85 -11.58 -13.68
CA LEU A 572 32.97 -12.65 -14.68
C LEU A 572 31.91 -12.59 -15.79
N ASP A 573 30.68 -12.17 -15.48
CA ASP A 573 29.61 -12.00 -16.48
C ASP A 573 29.79 -10.74 -17.33
N SER A 574 30.37 -9.69 -16.75
CA SER A 574 30.50 -8.37 -17.42
C SER A 574 31.73 -8.27 -18.30
N TYR A 575 32.59 -9.27 -18.31
CA TYR A 575 33.85 -9.23 -19.01
C TYR A 575 33.66 -9.50 -20.50
N GLU A 576 33.42 -8.44 -21.24
CA GLU A 576 33.54 -8.40 -22.73
C GLU A 576 34.63 -7.40 -23.07
N SER A 577 35.79 -7.95 -23.54
CA SER A 577 36.87 -7.27 -24.29
C SER A 577 37.66 -6.13 -23.63
N GLU A 578 38.95 -6.19 -23.84
CA GLU A 578 40.01 -5.17 -23.76
C GLU A 578 40.93 -5.23 -22.54
N SER A 579 41.78 -6.25 -22.43
CA SER A 579 43.18 -6.13 -21.95
C SER A 579 43.88 -7.47 -21.70
N ILE A 580 45.18 -7.47 -21.53
CA ILE A 580 46.11 -8.59 -21.34
C ILE A 580 45.74 -9.54 -20.15
N LYS A 581 44.92 -9.11 -19.21
CA LYS A 581 44.38 -9.94 -18.13
C LYS A 581 43.21 -10.87 -18.54
N LYS A 582 42.82 -10.86 -19.80
CA LYS A 582 41.71 -11.61 -20.38
C LYS A 582 41.89 -13.11 -20.26
N THR A 583 43.05 -13.62 -20.60
CA THR A 583 43.34 -15.07 -20.63
C THR A 583 43.37 -15.71 -19.27
N GLU A 584 43.89 -15.02 -18.25
CA GLU A 584 43.90 -15.52 -16.87
C GLU A 584 42.52 -15.50 -16.24
N LEU A 585 41.73 -14.44 -16.48
CA LEU A 585 40.38 -14.33 -16.01
C LEU A 585 39.45 -15.33 -16.69
N GLU A 586 39.63 -15.60 -17.99
CA GLU A 586 38.91 -16.67 -18.71
C GLU A 586 39.22 -18.06 -18.15
N LYS A 587 40.46 -18.35 -17.83
CA LYS A 587 40.84 -19.60 -17.15
C LYS A 587 40.18 -19.70 -15.78
N PHE A 588 40.19 -18.62 -15.01
CA PHE A 588 39.53 -18.53 -13.72
C PHE A 588 37.99 -18.70 -13.83
N LYS A 589 37.40 -18.06 -14.84
CA LYS A 589 35.97 -18.20 -15.18
C LYS A 589 35.62 -19.67 -15.49
N CYS A 590 36.34 -20.31 -16.38
CA CYS A 590 36.14 -21.73 -16.72
C CYS A 590 36.25 -22.65 -15.50
N LYS A 591 37.17 -22.35 -14.58
CA LYS A 591 37.41 -23.14 -13.38
C LYS A 591 36.32 -22.98 -12.32
N TYR A 592 35.88 -21.75 -12.03
CA TYR A 592 35.10 -21.45 -10.82
C TYR A 592 33.67 -20.93 -11.05
N TYR A 593 33.28 -20.57 -12.28
CA TYR A 593 31.98 -19.93 -12.52
C TYR A 593 30.78 -20.74 -12.02
N ASN A 594 30.78 -22.04 -12.30
CA ASN A 594 29.71 -22.94 -11.86
C ASN A 594 29.70 -23.10 -10.34
N GLU A 595 30.88 -23.25 -9.73
CA GLU A 595 31.03 -23.36 -8.28
C GLU A 595 30.56 -22.07 -7.59
N ILE A 596 30.97 -20.91 -8.07
CA ILE A 596 30.50 -19.61 -7.55
C ILE A 596 28.97 -19.52 -7.59
N THR A 597 28.36 -20.00 -8.65
CA THR A 597 26.89 -19.99 -8.78
C THR A 597 26.23 -20.93 -7.76
N ILE A 598 26.77 -22.12 -7.59
CA ILE A 598 26.31 -23.09 -6.57
C ILE A 598 26.46 -22.53 -5.18
N PHE A 599 27.65 -21.98 -4.85
CA PHE A 599 27.92 -21.37 -3.54
C PHE A 599 26.98 -20.19 -3.25
N LEU A 600 26.75 -19.30 -4.21
CA LEU A 600 25.81 -18.19 -4.06
C LEU A 600 24.40 -18.68 -3.72
N ASN A 601 23.90 -19.68 -4.42
CA ASN A 601 22.58 -20.23 -4.15
C ASN A 601 22.51 -20.87 -2.75
N PHE A 602 23.51 -21.64 -2.39
CA PHE A 602 23.59 -22.29 -1.09
C PHE A 602 23.69 -21.28 0.07
N PHE A 603 24.64 -20.35 0.00
CA PHE A 603 24.86 -19.38 1.08
C PHE A 603 23.72 -18.36 1.21
N ASN A 604 23.05 -18.01 0.10
CA ASN A 604 21.81 -17.23 0.16
C ASN A 604 20.70 -18.00 0.89
N LYS A 605 20.54 -19.29 0.61
CA LYS A 605 19.58 -20.15 1.29
C LYS A 605 19.90 -20.27 2.79
N LEU A 606 21.16 -20.52 3.11
CA LEU A 606 21.66 -20.63 4.48
C LEU A 606 21.45 -19.31 5.25
N SER A 607 21.84 -18.18 4.68
CA SER A 607 21.69 -16.87 5.32
C SER A 607 20.21 -16.53 5.61
N ASN A 608 19.32 -16.83 4.66
CA ASN A 608 17.88 -16.63 4.86
C ASN A 608 17.33 -17.47 6.01
N SER A 609 17.75 -18.73 6.10
CA SER A 609 17.36 -19.63 7.18
C SER A 609 17.83 -19.13 8.53
N ILE A 610 19.09 -18.72 8.64
CA ILE A 610 19.68 -18.21 9.89
C ILE A 610 19.00 -16.92 10.32
N VAL A 611 18.81 -15.96 9.40
CA VAL A 611 18.10 -14.72 9.75
C VAL A 611 16.71 -15.03 10.30
N LYS A 612 15.98 -15.94 9.67
CA LYS A 612 14.67 -16.37 10.18
C LYS A 612 14.76 -16.98 11.58
N LEU A 613 15.77 -17.81 11.83
CA LEU A 613 16.05 -18.42 13.12
C LEU A 613 16.30 -17.41 14.23
N LEU A 614 17.09 -16.37 13.96
CA LEU A 614 17.41 -15.32 14.94
C LEU A 614 16.18 -14.58 15.47
N PHE A 615 15.09 -14.55 14.72
CA PHE A 615 13.84 -13.93 15.11
C PHE A 615 12.82 -14.90 15.70
N LEU A 616 12.89 -16.19 15.36
CA LEU A 616 11.86 -17.17 15.67
C LEU A 616 12.31 -18.25 16.65
N ASP A 617 13.51 -18.13 17.22
CA ASP A 617 14.11 -19.11 18.12
C ASP A 617 13.13 -19.55 19.24
N GLU A 618 12.56 -18.61 19.97
CA GLU A 618 11.62 -18.90 21.07
C GLU A 618 10.24 -19.36 20.61
N PHE A 619 9.80 -18.99 19.40
CA PHE A 619 8.49 -19.37 18.85
C PHE A 619 8.49 -20.82 18.34
N TYR A 620 9.61 -21.27 17.74
CA TYR A 620 9.75 -22.61 17.19
C TYR A 620 10.28 -23.65 18.20
N LEU A 621 11.01 -23.23 19.23
CA LEU A 621 11.55 -24.14 20.26
C LEU A 621 10.49 -24.93 21.02
N LYS A 622 9.24 -24.45 21.05
CA LYS A 622 8.14 -25.17 21.68
C LYS A 622 7.62 -26.36 20.87
N SER A 623 8.05 -26.52 19.60
CA SER A 623 7.47 -27.51 18.69
C SER A 623 8.46 -28.49 18.01
N ASN A 624 9.83 -28.34 18.11
CA ASN A 624 10.71 -29.20 17.31
C ASN A 624 12.13 -29.44 17.94
N LEU A 625 12.36 -30.68 18.36
CA LEU A 625 13.67 -31.18 18.88
C LEU A 625 14.84 -31.07 17.87
N ASN A 626 14.55 -31.08 16.56
CA ASN A 626 15.56 -31.00 15.49
C ASN A 626 16.18 -29.61 15.33
N TYR A 627 15.52 -28.58 15.84
CA TYR A 627 15.95 -27.20 15.76
C TYR A 627 17.16 -26.89 16.65
N ASN A 628 17.22 -27.48 17.84
CA ASN A 628 18.34 -27.32 18.75
C ASN A 628 19.65 -27.88 18.13
N LYS A 629 19.55 -29.02 17.41
CA LYS A 629 20.71 -29.60 16.71
C LYS A 629 21.26 -28.70 15.60
N LEU A 630 20.41 -27.96 14.90
CA LEU A 630 20.86 -26.99 13.89
C LEU A 630 21.58 -25.80 14.53
N ARG A 631 21.05 -25.31 15.64
CA ARG A 631 21.67 -24.24 16.44
C ARG A 631 23.04 -24.66 16.95
N ASP A 632 23.13 -25.82 17.58
CA ASP A 632 24.38 -26.35 18.11
C ASP A 632 25.43 -26.61 17.01
N LEU A 633 25.00 -27.04 15.82
CA LEU A 633 25.86 -27.20 14.64
C LEU A 633 26.36 -25.85 14.10
N LEU A 634 25.54 -24.83 14.14
CA LEU A 634 25.89 -23.48 13.72
C LEU A 634 26.85 -22.82 14.73
N ASP A 635 26.60 -22.95 16.03
CA ASP A 635 27.41 -22.35 17.07
C ASP A 635 28.80 -23.01 17.19
N LEU A 636 28.94 -24.33 16.99
CA LEU A 636 30.20 -25.07 17.19
C LEU A 636 31.20 -25.00 16.02
N LYS A 637 30.78 -24.76 14.78
CA LYS A 637 31.64 -24.91 13.59
C LYS A 637 31.99 -23.60 12.87
N ILE A 638 31.48 -22.50 13.34
CA ILE A 638 31.38 -21.24 12.60
C ILE A 638 32.42 -20.22 13.03
N GLU A 639 32.95 -20.35 14.24
CA GLU A 639 34.00 -19.44 14.74
C GLU A 639 35.35 -19.57 14.00
N THR A 640 35.51 -20.60 13.17
CA THR A 640 36.82 -20.93 12.54
C THR A 640 37.01 -20.35 11.14
N LEU A 641 35.95 -19.86 10.44
CA LEU A 641 36.13 -19.33 9.10
C LEU A 641 36.50 -17.85 9.12
N LYS A 642 37.77 -17.53 9.13
CA LYS A 642 38.26 -16.15 8.99
C LYS A 642 38.50 -15.84 7.52
N ILE A 643 37.48 -15.26 6.82
CA ILE A 643 37.69 -14.74 5.46
C ILE A 643 38.28 -13.34 5.59
N PRO A 644 39.50 -13.11 5.10
CA PRO A 644 40.07 -11.77 5.07
C PRO A 644 39.18 -10.91 4.13
N PHE A 645 38.65 -9.81 4.66
CA PHE A 645 37.85 -8.91 3.87
C PHE A 645 38.74 -8.00 3.04
N LYS A 646 38.65 -8.16 1.73
CA LYS A 646 39.13 -7.21 0.74
C LYS A 646 38.02 -6.97 -0.28
N PHE A 647 37.88 -5.74 -0.72
CA PHE A 647 36.90 -5.43 -1.75
C PHE A 647 37.48 -5.76 -3.12
N VAL A 648 36.81 -6.58 -3.91
CA VAL A 648 37.25 -6.92 -5.28
C VAL A 648 36.64 -5.94 -6.26
N ILE A 649 37.48 -5.11 -6.89
CA ILE A 649 37.13 -4.34 -8.06
C ILE A 649 38.16 -4.65 -9.14
N PRO A 650 37.89 -5.62 -10.03
CA PRO A 650 38.87 -6.03 -11.02
C PRO A 650 39.11 -5.02 -12.16
N ILE A 651 38.21 -4.06 -12.39
CA ILE A 651 38.16 -3.31 -13.65
C ILE A 651 38.52 -1.83 -13.51
N PHE A 652 38.48 -1.27 -12.30
CA PHE A 652 38.76 0.15 -12.08
C PHE A 652 39.85 0.31 -11.01
N GLU A 653 40.93 1.00 -11.34
CA GLU A 653 41.85 1.54 -10.36
C GLU A 653 41.14 2.63 -9.55
N VAL A 654 40.34 2.24 -8.57
CA VAL A 654 39.81 3.15 -7.57
C VAL A 654 40.82 3.22 -6.45
N LYS A 655 41.41 4.41 -6.23
CA LYS A 655 42.34 4.66 -5.15
C LYS A 655 41.74 4.12 -3.82
N ASN A 656 42.54 3.38 -3.06
CA ASN A 656 42.23 2.80 -1.75
C ASN A 656 41.58 1.39 -1.71
N TYR A 657 41.44 0.66 -2.80
CA TYR A 657 41.05 -0.75 -2.77
C TYR A 657 42.24 -1.69 -2.84
N LYS A 658 42.27 -2.67 -1.95
CA LYS A 658 43.18 -3.82 -2.11
C LYS A 658 42.51 -4.81 -3.07
N ILE A 659 43.02 -4.92 -4.28
CA ILE A 659 42.60 -5.90 -5.30
C ILE A 659 43.17 -7.26 -4.88
N PHE A 660 42.35 -8.33 -4.90
CA PHE A 660 42.86 -9.69 -4.76
C PHE A 660 43.63 -10.10 -6.04
N THR A 661 44.76 -10.72 -5.85
CA THR A 661 45.42 -11.47 -6.92
C THR A 661 44.63 -12.74 -7.23
N LEU A 662 44.79 -13.31 -8.41
CA LEU A 662 44.11 -14.57 -8.77
C LEU A 662 44.50 -15.71 -7.80
N ASN A 663 45.72 -15.76 -7.33
CA ASN A 663 46.19 -16.75 -6.35
C ASN A 663 45.48 -16.57 -4.98
N GLU A 664 45.30 -15.33 -4.53
CA GLU A 664 44.52 -15.06 -3.30
C GLU A 664 43.06 -15.49 -3.46
N LEU A 665 42.45 -15.22 -4.61
CA LEU A 665 41.07 -15.67 -4.92
C LEU A 665 40.97 -17.19 -4.98
N ASP A 666 41.92 -17.87 -5.60
CA ASP A 666 42.03 -19.34 -5.62
C ASP A 666 42.07 -19.92 -4.22
N SER A 667 42.91 -19.34 -3.35
CA SER A 667 43.02 -19.75 -1.93
C SER A 667 41.69 -19.56 -1.21
N ILE A 668 41.07 -18.40 -1.35
CA ILE A 668 39.78 -18.06 -0.69
C ILE A 668 38.65 -18.97 -1.18
N LEU A 669 38.55 -19.21 -2.52
CA LEU A 669 37.54 -20.10 -3.07
C LEU A 669 37.76 -21.55 -2.65
N SER A 670 38.99 -21.98 -2.50
CA SER A 670 39.33 -23.32 -1.94
C SER A 670 38.90 -23.46 -0.49
N GLU A 671 39.05 -22.42 0.33
CA GLU A 671 38.53 -22.40 1.70
C GLU A 671 36.99 -22.40 1.74
N ILE A 672 36.35 -21.58 0.91
CA ILE A 672 34.88 -21.55 0.78
C ILE A 672 34.36 -22.93 0.35
N ASN A 673 35.04 -23.59 -0.61
CA ASN A 673 34.69 -24.93 -1.05
C ASN A 673 34.82 -25.98 0.06
N ARG A 674 35.90 -25.96 0.84
CA ARG A 674 36.03 -26.85 2.01
C ARG A 674 34.91 -26.63 3.02
N PHE A 675 34.58 -25.38 3.29
CA PHE A 675 33.48 -25.02 4.18
C PHE A 675 32.11 -25.46 3.62
N TYR A 676 31.86 -25.18 2.34
CA TYR A 676 30.67 -25.66 1.64
C TYR A 676 30.51 -27.16 1.73
N ASN A 677 31.56 -27.94 1.42
CA ASN A 677 31.53 -29.41 1.45
C ASN A 677 31.25 -29.95 2.86
N ARG A 678 31.78 -29.31 3.90
CA ARG A 678 31.46 -29.69 5.29
C ARG A 678 30.00 -29.51 5.63
N LEU A 679 29.38 -28.41 5.17
CA LEU A 679 27.96 -28.13 5.39
C LEU A 679 27.07 -28.96 4.47
N PHE A 680 27.45 -29.09 3.21
CA PHE A 680 26.67 -29.78 2.17
C PHE A 680 26.60 -31.29 2.41
N ASN A 681 27.67 -31.91 2.85
CA ASN A 681 27.72 -33.35 3.17
C ASN A 681 26.88 -33.71 4.42
N ASN A 682 26.39 -32.72 5.15
CA ASN A 682 25.47 -32.95 6.26
C ASN A 682 24.00 -32.91 5.74
N LYS A 683 23.50 -34.09 5.32
CA LYS A 683 22.13 -34.24 4.78
C LYS A 683 21.05 -33.74 5.73
N ASP A 684 21.22 -33.96 7.04
CA ASP A 684 20.26 -33.52 8.06
C ASP A 684 20.18 -31.99 8.10
N LEU A 685 21.31 -31.30 7.95
CA LEU A 685 21.37 -29.83 7.88
C LEU A 685 20.59 -29.29 6.68
N LEU A 686 20.74 -29.90 5.49
CA LEU A 686 20.06 -29.48 4.28
C LEU A 686 18.53 -29.67 4.39
N ILE A 687 18.09 -30.80 4.93
CA ILE A 687 16.65 -31.08 5.16
C ILE A 687 16.07 -30.06 6.15
N GLN A 688 16.80 -29.75 7.22
CA GLN A 688 16.37 -28.75 8.21
C GLN A 688 16.29 -27.34 7.63
N LEU A 689 17.28 -26.94 6.80
CA LEU A 689 17.26 -25.67 6.09
C LEU A 689 16.05 -25.55 5.15
N ASP A 690 15.71 -26.63 4.43
CA ASP A 690 14.55 -26.65 3.57
C ASP A 690 13.24 -26.55 4.36
N ASN A 691 13.13 -27.24 5.47
CA ASN A 691 11.95 -27.16 6.34
C ASN A 691 11.78 -25.76 6.94
N ILE A 692 12.87 -25.10 7.33
CA ILE A 692 12.83 -23.72 7.84
C ILE A 692 12.38 -22.72 6.76
N ILE A 693 12.85 -22.91 5.52
CA ILE A 693 12.47 -22.05 4.40
C ILE A 693 11.00 -22.24 4.05
N ARG A 694 10.52 -23.49 4.04
CA ARG A 694 9.15 -23.85 3.68
C ARG A 694 8.13 -23.58 4.79
N SER A 695 8.57 -23.54 6.07
CA SER A 695 7.67 -23.22 7.18
C SER A 695 7.14 -21.79 7.03
N ASN A 696 5.86 -21.69 6.83
CA ASN A 696 5.07 -20.61 6.28
C ASN A 696 5.26 -19.24 6.90
N LEU A 697 5.69 -18.29 6.05
CA LEU A 697 5.38 -16.86 6.15
C LEU A 697 4.17 -16.47 5.26
N SER A 698 3.53 -17.46 4.64
CA SER A 698 2.34 -17.27 3.82
C SER A 698 1.07 -17.07 4.65
#